data_1d29bb388e8a5d9babf37573b29ef19b
#
_entry.id   1d29bb388e8a5d9babf37573b29ef19b
#
_cell.length_a   1.000
_cell.length_b   1.000
_cell.length_c   1.000
_cell.angle_alpha   90.00
_cell.angle_beta   90.00
_cell.angle_gamma   90.00
#
_symmetry.space_group_name_H-M   'P 1'
#
loop_
_entity.id
_entity.type
_entity.pdbx_description
1 polymer ?
#
loop_
_entity_poly.entity_id
_entity_poly.type
_entity_poly.pdbx_seq_one_letter_code
_entity_poly.pdbx_strand_id
1 'polypeptide(L)'
;MKSRFRIRKFTLARLILLSLGLMNTFAAFSKSKDVTFLVNGVSCQLEQGVLKVEFVTSDIVRVQYTGENVFKGNSTGICMPHVTRSVRFTSGKEIDSCVLKSDSLIVKIDLNTGFISYLNTDGSLLLREDGKLPRVGEKKVMEHVVYDEQSKRIEKTADGDKEVKNILRRDTIGYTWKYRINFDWQPLEALYGFGSHMEDYMNLRGKELYLCQHNLKAMVPVLVSTNGYGLLFDAGCGMVFKDNSEGSYVELEAAKEIDYYFMKGRTLDGVVANYRLLTGASPMMPLHLFGYIQSKERYVSSDDLINTLKEYRQRQIPIDMIVQDWNYWPRGQWGRMSMDPKHYPDKKKLADEIHSLHARLMVSIWPNAMNCPQHADFKQKNLLLHSSAIYDAFNPLARKLYWSYAKNEFFDNGFDAWWCDASEPLDADWTHMGDHYGDDSHKSRWELNTKLLSDVLGAERSQLYSLYHAMGIYENQRATSSDKRVVNLTRSSYAGQQRYSTITWNGDTYASWNSFARMIPAGLNFMATGCPYWTVDIGAFFTKKGGQWFRKGDYNKGVADMGYRELYTRMFQYGAFLPVFRSHGTDTPREVWRFGKPGEPFYDSLIQMIHLRYRLLPYIYSLAGKVHTDNYTITRALAFDFASDTQIADLKDEFMFGPAFLVAPVTTPMYYSVDSQPLENVAKTRQVYLPDGANWIDFWTGKKYKGGQRVTMEATIDRIPLLVRQGAIVCLLYTSP
;
A
#
# COMPACT_ATOMS: atom_id res chain seq x y z
N MET A 1 -72.38 -22.18 25.97
CA MET A 1 -72.43 -20.74 26.29
C MET A 1 -71.70 -19.97 25.18
N LYS A 2 -72.45 -19.17 24.45
CA LYS A 2 -72.03 -18.41 23.32
C LYS A 2 -71.36 -17.08 23.78
N SER A 3 -70.18 -16.71 23.26
CA SER A 3 -69.79 -15.31 23.23
C SER A 3 -69.14 -14.99 21.88
N ARG A 4 -69.70 -13.99 21.23
CA ARG A 4 -69.47 -13.51 19.87
C ARG A 4 -68.21 -12.66 19.83
N PHE A 5 -67.32 -12.91 18.89
CA PHE A 5 -66.28 -11.98 18.47
C PHE A 5 -66.84 -11.00 17.40
N ARG A 6 -66.81 -9.71 17.68
CA ARG A 6 -67.04 -8.62 16.75
C ARG A 6 -65.68 -8.17 16.20
N ILE A 7 -65.37 -8.46 14.97
CA ILE A 7 -64.18 -7.93 14.25
C ILE A 7 -64.57 -6.53 13.74
N ARG A 8 -63.89 -5.50 14.26
CA ARG A 8 -63.97 -4.14 13.75
C ARG A 8 -63.22 -4.01 12.42
N LYS A 9 -63.92 -3.63 11.37
CA LYS A 9 -63.39 -3.14 10.07
C LYS A 9 -62.77 -1.76 10.25
N PHE A 10 -61.51 -1.66 10.65
CA PHE A 10 -60.80 -0.36 10.70
C PHE A 10 -59.26 -0.57 10.60
N THR A 11 -58.77 -1.37 9.65
CA THR A 11 -57.30 -1.57 9.50
C THR A 11 -56.84 -1.70 8.04
N LEU A 12 -57.74 -1.56 7.05
CA LEU A 12 -57.35 -1.70 5.65
C LEU A 12 -57.05 -0.38 4.93
N ALA A 13 -57.50 0.77 5.47
CA ALA A 13 -57.29 2.06 4.87
C ALA A 13 -55.95 2.74 5.26
N ARG A 14 -55.30 2.33 6.33
CA ARG A 14 -53.98 2.83 6.77
C ARG A 14 -52.77 2.10 6.19
N LEU A 15 -52.94 0.85 5.72
CA LEU A 15 -51.86 0.13 5.02
C LEU A 15 -51.69 0.50 3.55
N ILE A 16 -52.74 1.04 2.90
CA ILE A 16 -52.64 1.47 1.50
C ILE A 16 -52.05 2.90 1.37
N LEU A 17 -52.13 3.73 2.40
CA LEU A 17 -51.47 5.05 2.40
C LEU A 17 -49.99 4.99 2.83
N LEU A 18 -49.51 3.91 3.49
CA LEU A 18 -48.10 3.71 3.76
C LEU A 18 -47.37 3.01 2.60
N SER A 19 -48.06 2.24 1.76
CA SER A 19 -47.47 1.62 0.57
C SER A 19 -47.39 2.57 -0.64
N LEU A 20 -48.14 3.66 -0.66
CA LEU A 20 -48.07 4.74 -1.68
C LEU A 20 -47.04 5.82 -1.32
N GLY A 21 -46.59 5.88 -0.07
CA GLY A 21 -45.53 6.80 0.38
C GLY A 21 -44.10 6.22 0.22
N LEU A 22 -43.95 4.90 -0.01
CA LEU A 22 -42.67 4.24 -0.16
C LEU A 22 -42.31 3.86 -1.62
N MET A 23 -43.19 4.17 -2.57
CA MET A 23 -42.94 3.94 -4.01
C MET A 23 -42.60 5.21 -4.79
N ASN A 24 -42.38 6.34 -4.14
CA ASN A 24 -41.99 7.59 -4.82
C ASN A 24 -40.62 8.13 -4.43
N THR A 25 -39.72 7.26 -4.00
CA THR A 25 -38.28 7.55 -4.09
C THR A 25 -37.72 6.94 -5.39
N PHE A 26 -38.38 7.20 -6.52
CA PHE A 26 -37.68 7.11 -7.80
C PHE A 26 -36.59 8.18 -7.78
N ALA A 27 -35.36 7.77 -8.08
CA ALA A 27 -34.22 8.63 -8.28
C ALA A 27 -34.66 9.94 -8.95
N ALA A 28 -34.60 11.05 -8.20
CA ALA A 28 -34.71 12.36 -8.80
C ALA A 28 -33.50 12.51 -9.72
N PHE A 29 -33.67 12.21 -11.00
CA PHE A 29 -32.64 12.42 -12.01
C PHE A 29 -32.28 13.92 -11.99
N SER A 30 -31.03 14.20 -11.63
CA SER A 30 -30.51 15.56 -11.70
C SER A 30 -30.52 16.03 -13.14
N LYS A 31 -31.27 17.09 -13.44
CA LYS A 31 -31.37 17.70 -14.77
C LYS A 31 -30.34 18.80 -14.91
N SER A 32 -29.44 18.68 -15.89
CA SER A 32 -28.49 19.74 -16.21
C SER A 32 -29.24 21.01 -16.61
N LYS A 33 -28.97 22.16 -15.95
CA LYS A 33 -29.57 23.45 -16.25
C LYS A 33 -28.76 24.18 -17.31
N ASP A 34 -27.47 24.34 -17.10
CA ASP A 34 -26.57 25.09 -17.97
C ASP A 34 -25.25 24.34 -18.19
N VAL A 35 -24.69 24.46 -19.40
CA VAL A 35 -23.39 23.96 -19.77
C VAL A 35 -22.49 25.12 -20.16
N THR A 36 -21.38 25.30 -19.45
CA THR A 36 -20.36 26.30 -19.75
C THR A 36 -19.12 25.60 -20.31
N PHE A 37 -18.70 25.98 -21.51
CA PHE A 37 -17.47 25.48 -22.09
C PHE A 37 -16.26 26.19 -21.49
N LEU A 38 -15.28 25.39 -21.07
CA LEU A 38 -14.00 25.81 -20.48
C LEU A 38 -12.88 25.65 -21.49
N VAL A 39 -11.69 26.17 -21.16
CA VAL A 39 -10.49 26.04 -22.02
C VAL A 39 -10.14 24.58 -22.33
N ASN A 40 -10.28 23.70 -21.34
CA ASN A 40 -9.94 22.28 -21.47
C ASN A 40 -11.12 21.33 -21.22
N GLY A 41 -12.37 21.83 -21.15
CA GLY A 41 -13.50 20.97 -20.82
C GLY A 41 -14.83 21.69 -20.71
N VAL A 42 -15.67 21.23 -19.77
CA VAL A 42 -17.00 21.80 -19.51
C VAL A 42 -17.32 21.85 -18.02
N SER A 43 -18.18 22.79 -17.65
CA SER A 43 -18.86 22.85 -16.36
C SER A 43 -20.38 22.76 -16.58
N CYS A 44 -21.02 21.84 -15.88
CA CYS A 44 -22.46 21.60 -15.95
C CYS A 44 -23.12 21.96 -14.61
N GLN A 45 -24.06 22.88 -14.60
CA GLN A 45 -24.92 23.12 -13.45
C GLN A 45 -25.99 22.04 -13.41
N LEU A 46 -25.96 21.23 -12.38
CA LEU A 46 -26.92 20.14 -12.14
C LEU A 46 -28.05 20.64 -11.21
N GLU A 47 -29.12 19.88 -11.09
CA GLU A 47 -30.18 20.15 -10.11
C GLU A 47 -29.63 20.19 -8.67
N GLN A 48 -28.68 19.28 -8.38
CA GLN A 48 -27.93 19.28 -7.13
C GLN A 48 -26.44 19.42 -7.45
N GLY A 49 -25.89 20.63 -7.23
CA GLY A 49 -24.46 20.89 -7.34
C GLY A 49 -23.94 21.17 -8.75
N VAL A 50 -22.63 21.10 -8.88
CA VAL A 50 -21.89 21.43 -10.10
C VAL A 50 -20.96 20.28 -10.46
N LEU A 51 -20.97 19.87 -11.73
CA LEU A 51 -20.05 18.92 -12.33
C LEU A 51 -19.07 19.66 -13.24
N LYS A 52 -17.77 19.35 -13.12
CA LYS A 52 -16.72 19.87 -13.98
C LYS A 52 -15.91 18.72 -14.56
N VAL A 53 -15.72 18.70 -15.86
CA VAL A 53 -15.00 17.66 -16.60
C VAL A 53 -13.97 18.31 -17.51
N GLU A 54 -12.69 18.05 -17.29
CA GLU A 54 -11.58 18.68 -18.00
C GLU A 54 -10.54 17.69 -18.46
N PHE A 55 -10.04 17.83 -19.67
CA PHE A 55 -8.84 17.16 -20.11
C PHE A 55 -7.60 17.76 -19.42
N VAL A 56 -6.80 16.90 -18.80
CA VAL A 56 -5.44 17.22 -18.32
C VAL A 56 -4.42 16.96 -19.42
N THR A 57 -4.60 15.87 -20.15
CA THR A 57 -3.93 15.50 -21.40
C THR A 57 -4.94 14.86 -22.34
N SER A 58 -4.54 14.46 -23.55
CA SER A 58 -5.44 13.71 -24.47
C SER A 58 -5.95 12.39 -23.89
N ASP A 59 -5.23 11.82 -22.91
CA ASP A 59 -5.47 10.52 -22.30
C ASP A 59 -5.97 10.61 -20.86
N ILE A 60 -5.95 11.79 -20.25
CA ILE A 60 -6.30 11.99 -18.84
C ILE A 60 -7.42 13.01 -18.71
N VAL A 61 -8.48 12.62 -18.02
CA VAL A 61 -9.62 13.48 -17.71
C VAL A 61 -9.77 13.63 -16.20
N ARG A 62 -9.88 14.86 -15.71
CA ARG A 62 -10.25 15.17 -14.33
C ARG A 62 -11.74 15.39 -14.25
N VAL A 63 -12.37 14.79 -13.28
CA VAL A 63 -13.77 14.96 -12.94
C VAL A 63 -13.89 15.50 -11.54
N GLN A 64 -14.57 16.62 -11.40
CA GLN A 64 -14.88 17.22 -10.11
C GLN A 64 -16.41 17.37 -9.98
N TYR A 65 -16.95 17.06 -8.82
CA TYR A 65 -18.34 17.27 -8.50
C TYR A 65 -18.49 17.74 -7.06
N THR A 66 -19.31 18.75 -6.87
CA THR A 66 -19.71 19.21 -5.53
C THR A 66 -21.23 19.28 -5.44
N GLY A 67 -21.80 18.83 -4.31
CA GLY A 67 -23.21 19.02 -4.00
C GLY A 67 -23.55 20.47 -3.61
N GLU A 68 -22.54 21.33 -3.48
CA GLU A 68 -22.65 22.77 -3.26
C GLU A 68 -22.52 23.49 -4.61
N ASN A 69 -22.85 24.78 -4.67
CA ASN A 69 -22.78 25.52 -5.94
C ASN A 69 -21.37 26.02 -6.30
N VAL A 70 -20.40 25.83 -5.43
CA VAL A 70 -19.00 26.31 -5.57
C VAL A 70 -18.03 25.29 -5.12
N PHE A 71 -17.01 25.01 -5.94
CA PHE A 71 -15.86 24.18 -5.56
C PHE A 71 -15.02 24.89 -4.50
N LYS A 72 -14.72 24.19 -3.41
CA LYS A 72 -13.89 24.71 -2.32
C LYS A 72 -12.40 24.44 -2.55
N GLY A 73 -12.08 23.64 -3.55
CA GLY A 73 -10.75 23.18 -3.88
C GLY A 73 -10.27 22.07 -2.96
N ASN A 74 -9.63 21.09 -3.57
CA ASN A 74 -9.02 19.97 -2.88
C ASN A 74 -7.49 20.16 -2.94
N SER A 75 -6.81 20.20 -1.79
CA SER A 75 -5.37 20.34 -1.68
C SER A 75 -4.79 19.14 -0.91
N THR A 76 -4.86 17.96 -1.51
CA THR A 76 -4.32 16.74 -0.91
C THR A 76 -2.80 16.64 -1.00
N GLY A 77 -2.18 17.35 -1.93
CA GLY A 77 -0.77 17.19 -2.26
C GLY A 77 -0.43 15.90 -3.03
N ILE A 78 -1.43 15.14 -3.48
CA ILE A 78 -1.24 13.92 -4.29
C ILE A 78 -0.70 14.29 -5.68
N CYS A 79 -1.41 15.14 -6.39
CA CYS A 79 -1.03 15.56 -7.73
C CYS A 79 0.03 16.68 -7.71
N MET A 80 0.91 16.65 -8.71
CA MET A 80 1.88 17.71 -8.92
C MET A 80 1.20 18.96 -9.46
N PRO A 81 1.61 20.16 -9.01
CA PRO A 81 1.13 21.39 -9.61
C PRO A 81 1.55 21.49 -11.09
N HIS A 82 0.70 22.12 -11.91
CA HIS A 82 0.99 22.46 -13.32
C HIS A 82 1.12 21.27 -14.29
N VAL A 83 0.46 20.15 -14.05
CA VAL A 83 0.43 19.02 -14.99
C VAL A 83 -0.49 19.28 -16.19
N THR A 84 -1.49 20.18 -16.04
CA THR A 84 -2.45 20.49 -17.10
C THR A 84 -1.76 21.13 -18.32
N ARG A 85 -1.91 20.52 -19.47
CA ARG A 85 -1.39 20.98 -20.75
C ARG A 85 -2.52 21.51 -21.62
N SER A 86 -2.20 22.37 -22.59
CA SER A 86 -3.17 22.71 -23.65
C SER A 86 -3.49 21.45 -24.45
N VAL A 87 -4.74 21.02 -24.43
CA VAL A 87 -5.21 19.80 -25.10
C VAL A 87 -6.00 20.17 -26.34
N ARG A 88 -5.70 19.54 -27.47
CA ARG A 88 -6.54 19.64 -28.66
C ARG A 88 -7.74 18.71 -28.45
N PHE A 89 -8.95 19.28 -28.41
CA PHE A 89 -10.19 18.54 -28.34
C PHE A 89 -11.32 19.27 -29.03
N THR A 90 -12.38 18.56 -29.37
CA THR A 90 -13.66 19.13 -29.80
C THR A 90 -14.69 18.95 -28.72
N SER A 91 -15.63 19.89 -28.62
CA SER A 91 -16.76 19.81 -27.71
C SER A 91 -18.05 20.11 -28.44
N GLY A 92 -19.11 19.39 -28.10
CA GLY A 92 -20.42 19.59 -28.68
C GLY A 92 -21.54 19.29 -27.67
N LYS A 93 -22.59 20.07 -27.69
CA LYS A 93 -23.80 19.82 -26.91
C LYS A 93 -24.85 19.23 -27.85
N GLU A 94 -25.36 18.06 -27.52
CA GLU A 94 -26.52 17.40 -28.10
C GLU A 94 -27.76 17.69 -27.23
N ILE A 95 -28.92 17.14 -27.58
CA ILE A 95 -30.18 17.37 -26.82
C ILE A 95 -30.03 16.97 -25.35
N ASP A 96 -29.52 15.74 -25.09
CA ASP A 96 -29.44 15.16 -23.76
C ASP A 96 -27.99 14.82 -23.36
N SER A 97 -26.98 15.23 -24.11
CA SER A 97 -25.59 14.94 -23.80
C SER A 97 -24.63 16.06 -24.18
N CYS A 98 -23.49 16.10 -23.50
CA CYS A 98 -22.31 16.85 -23.89
C CYS A 98 -21.19 15.90 -24.22
N VAL A 99 -20.54 16.08 -25.38
CA VAL A 99 -19.46 15.19 -25.84
C VAL A 99 -18.18 16.00 -25.95
N LEU A 100 -17.13 15.51 -25.33
CA LEU A 100 -15.77 16.00 -25.46
C LEU A 100 -14.93 14.93 -26.17
N LYS A 101 -14.20 15.28 -27.21
CA LYS A 101 -13.39 14.33 -27.99
C LYS A 101 -11.99 14.86 -28.19
N SER A 102 -10.99 14.17 -27.61
CA SER A 102 -9.56 14.34 -27.88
C SER A 102 -9.09 13.40 -29.00
N ASP A 103 -7.81 13.44 -29.34
CA ASP A 103 -7.21 12.49 -30.29
C ASP A 103 -7.19 11.04 -29.76
N SER A 104 -7.40 10.83 -28.48
CA SER A 104 -7.32 9.53 -27.83
C SER A 104 -8.63 9.05 -27.19
N LEU A 105 -9.46 9.93 -26.68
CA LEU A 105 -10.58 9.59 -25.81
C LEU A 105 -11.83 10.38 -26.17
N ILE A 106 -12.99 9.73 -26.08
CA ILE A 106 -14.31 10.37 -26.11
C ILE A 106 -14.89 10.32 -24.71
N VAL A 107 -15.34 11.47 -24.20
CA VAL A 107 -16.04 11.60 -22.92
C VAL A 107 -17.43 12.09 -23.19
N LYS A 108 -18.46 11.30 -22.85
CA LYS A 108 -19.87 11.65 -23.02
C LYS A 108 -20.50 11.86 -21.65
N ILE A 109 -21.09 13.04 -21.44
CA ILE A 109 -21.77 13.43 -20.22
C ILE A 109 -23.29 13.42 -20.53
N ASP A 110 -24.05 12.64 -19.82
CA ASP A 110 -25.51 12.68 -19.85
C ASP A 110 -25.98 13.92 -19.09
N LEU A 111 -26.68 14.85 -19.76
CA LEU A 111 -27.10 16.11 -19.19
C LEU A 111 -28.32 16.00 -18.26
N ASN A 112 -29.05 14.87 -18.28
CA ASN A 112 -30.14 14.61 -17.36
C ASN A 112 -29.68 14.07 -16.03
N THR A 113 -28.60 13.27 -16.03
CA THR A 113 -28.07 12.58 -14.84
C THR A 113 -26.74 13.13 -14.35
N GLY A 114 -25.98 13.77 -15.24
CA GLY A 114 -24.60 14.16 -15.00
C GLY A 114 -23.60 12.99 -15.06
N PHE A 115 -24.02 11.75 -15.39
CA PHE A 115 -23.13 10.61 -15.44
C PHE A 115 -22.26 10.59 -16.69
N ILE A 116 -21.07 10.01 -16.53
CA ILE A 116 -20.00 10.07 -17.53
C ILE A 116 -19.75 8.70 -18.13
N SER A 117 -19.59 8.66 -19.45
CA SER A 117 -19.10 7.49 -20.19
C SER A 117 -17.78 7.84 -20.86
N TYR A 118 -16.81 6.95 -20.73
CA TYR A 118 -15.49 7.01 -21.34
C TYR A 118 -15.41 5.98 -22.47
N LEU A 119 -15.10 6.43 -23.69
CA LEU A 119 -15.08 5.58 -24.87
C LEU A 119 -13.75 5.74 -25.61
N ASN A 120 -13.35 4.70 -26.29
CA ASN A 120 -12.31 4.78 -27.30
C ASN A 120 -12.75 5.68 -28.48
N THR A 121 -11.81 6.10 -29.31
CA THR A 121 -12.09 6.92 -30.48
C THR A 121 -12.92 6.21 -31.57
N ASP A 122 -12.98 4.88 -31.55
CA ASP A 122 -13.86 4.05 -32.37
C ASP A 122 -15.30 3.91 -31.81
N GLY A 123 -15.54 4.50 -30.63
CA GLY A 123 -16.85 4.44 -29.96
C GLY A 123 -17.05 3.27 -29.02
N SER A 124 -16.09 2.36 -28.88
CA SER A 124 -16.17 1.25 -27.93
C SER A 124 -16.06 1.77 -26.49
N LEU A 125 -16.92 1.25 -25.60
CA LEU A 125 -17.01 1.68 -24.20
C LEU A 125 -15.83 1.13 -23.37
N LEU A 126 -15.17 2.03 -22.64
CA LEU A 126 -14.15 1.69 -21.65
C LEU A 126 -14.77 1.56 -20.26
N LEU A 127 -15.44 2.62 -19.80
CA LEU A 127 -16.07 2.71 -18.49
C LEU A 127 -17.27 3.61 -18.54
N ARG A 128 -18.28 3.32 -17.74
CA ARG A 128 -19.45 4.21 -17.53
C ARG A 128 -19.72 4.37 -16.04
N GLU A 129 -20.08 5.59 -15.62
CA GLU A 129 -20.70 5.78 -14.32
C GLU A 129 -22.14 5.24 -14.31
N ASP A 130 -22.54 4.66 -13.19
CA ASP A 130 -23.88 4.12 -12.97
C ASP A 130 -24.70 5.04 -12.05
N GLY A 131 -26.00 5.14 -12.28
CA GLY A 131 -26.95 5.94 -11.51
C GLY A 131 -27.77 5.18 -10.48
N LYS A 132 -27.43 3.95 -10.13
CA LYS A 132 -28.20 3.13 -9.18
C LYS A 132 -28.27 3.75 -7.78
N LEU A 133 -27.22 4.44 -7.35
CA LEU A 133 -27.13 5.05 -6.03
C LEU A 133 -26.80 6.54 -6.16
N PRO A 134 -27.29 7.42 -5.25
CA PRO A 134 -27.00 8.85 -5.31
C PRO A 134 -25.51 9.14 -5.11
N ARG A 135 -24.97 10.15 -5.85
CA ARG A 135 -23.61 10.64 -5.68
C ARG A 135 -23.36 11.29 -4.32
N VAL A 136 -24.33 12.09 -3.87
CA VAL A 136 -24.27 12.75 -2.58
C VAL A 136 -24.88 11.83 -1.54
N GLY A 137 -24.06 11.45 -0.59
CA GLY A 137 -24.49 10.69 0.56
C GLY A 137 -24.87 11.57 1.74
N GLU A 138 -24.46 11.13 2.92
CA GLU A 138 -24.77 11.78 4.19
C GLU A 138 -23.90 13.02 4.41
N LYS A 139 -24.52 14.09 4.95
CA LYS A 139 -23.79 15.24 5.48
C LYS A 139 -23.23 14.89 6.84
N LYS A 140 -21.91 15.01 6.99
CA LYS A 140 -21.19 14.66 8.22
C LYS A 140 -20.76 15.90 8.98
N VAL A 141 -20.87 15.84 10.30
CA VAL A 141 -20.31 16.85 11.19
C VAL A 141 -18.80 16.65 11.26
N MET A 142 -18.05 17.70 11.09
CA MET A 142 -16.63 17.73 11.42
C MET A 142 -16.48 18.20 12.86
N GLU A 143 -15.75 17.42 13.64
CA GLU A 143 -15.57 17.66 15.07
C GLU A 143 -14.10 17.95 15.39
N HIS A 144 -13.90 18.87 16.32
CA HIS A 144 -12.64 19.04 17.04
C HIS A 144 -12.77 18.34 18.39
N VAL A 145 -11.92 17.34 18.63
CA VAL A 145 -11.93 16.58 19.87
C VAL A 145 -11.08 17.28 20.91
N VAL A 146 -11.70 17.63 22.04
CA VAL A 146 -10.99 18.20 23.20
C VAL A 146 -10.77 17.11 24.23
N TYR A 147 -9.52 16.88 24.59
CA TYR A 147 -9.15 15.86 25.57
C TYR A 147 -8.97 16.45 26.96
N ASP A 148 -9.25 15.63 27.96
CA ASP A 148 -9.01 15.96 29.35
C ASP A 148 -7.53 15.73 29.69
N GLU A 149 -6.77 16.82 29.82
CA GLU A 149 -5.34 16.76 30.15
C GLU A 149 -5.06 16.14 31.54
N GLN A 150 -6.02 16.16 32.45
CA GLN A 150 -5.89 15.55 33.79
C GLN A 150 -6.07 14.04 33.77
N SER A 151 -6.74 13.50 32.76
CA SER A 151 -6.96 12.06 32.58
C SER A 151 -5.77 11.33 31.97
N LYS A 152 -4.68 12.03 31.69
CA LYS A 152 -3.47 11.50 31.07
C LYS A 152 -2.97 10.25 31.80
N ARG A 153 -2.82 9.16 31.05
CA ARG A 153 -2.24 7.91 31.52
C ARG A 153 -1.37 7.28 30.43
N ILE A 154 -0.47 6.40 30.84
CA ILE A 154 0.34 5.61 29.92
C ILE A 154 -0.26 4.21 29.83
N GLU A 155 -0.61 3.81 28.62
CA GLU A 155 -1.05 2.47 28.30
C GLU A 155 0.06 1.72 27.56
N LYS A 156 0.31 0.48 27.97
CA LYS A 156 1.25 -0.40 27.27
C LYS A 156 0.53 -1.03 26.07
N THR A 157 1.08 -0.86 24.90
CA THR A 157 0.53 -1.40 23.65
C THR A 157 1.57 -2.27 22.95
N ALA A 158 1.18 -2.96 21.88
CA ALA A 158 2.12 -3.70 21.05
C ALA A 158 3.20 -2.81 20.42
N ASP A 159 2.84 -1.56 20.11
CA ASP A 159 3.76 -0.52 19.62
C ASP A 159 4.40 0.29 20.78
N GLY A 160 4.46 -0.26 21.97
CA GLY A 160 5.06 0.32 23.16
C GLY A 160 4.14 1.19 23.99
N ASP A 161 4.76 2.05 24.84
CA ASP A 161 4.03 2.92 25.75
C ASP A 161 3.37 4.07 24.98
N LYS A 162 2.04 4.21 25.09
CA LYS A 162 1.28 5.32 24.50
C LYS A 162 0.63 6.18 25.55
N GLU A 163 0.66 7.50 25.35
CA GLU A 163 -0.08 8.45 26.16
C GLU A 163 -1.54 8.47 25.69
N VAL A 164 -2.45 8.16 26.60
CA VAL A 164 -3.89 8.13 26.35
C VAL A 164 -4.58 9.12 27.27
N LYS A 165 -5.58 9.83 26.74
CA LYS A 165 -6.42 10.79 27.47
C LYS A 165 -7.87 10.51 27.17
N ASN A 166 -8.75 10.78 28.12
CA ASN A 166 -10.19 10.72 27.91
C ASN A 166 -10.65 11.91 27.06
N ILE A 167 -11.67 11.69 26.25
CA ILE A 167 -12.34 12.79 25.54
C ILE A 167 -13.16 13.59 26.53
N LEU A 168 -12.92 14.89 26.63
CA LEU A 168 -13.70 15.82 27.46
C LEU A 168 -14.99 16.25 26.72
N ARG A 169 -14.85 16.67 25.46
CA ARG A 169 -15.97 17.06 24.59
C ARG A 169 -15.59 17.03 23.11
N ARG A 170 -16.60 17.13 22.25
CA ARG A 170 -16.47 17.27 20.80
C ARG A 170 -17.13 18.58 20.37
N ASP A 171 -16.35 19.49 19.78
CA ASP A 171 -16.81 20.79 19.31
C ASP A 171 -17.05 20.72 17.79
N THR A 172 -18.23 21.06 17.31
CA THR A 172 -18.52 21.14 15.87
C THR A 172 -17.73 22.28 15.24
N ILE A 173 -16.87 21.96 14.26
CA ILE A 173 -16.05 22.94 13.52
C ILE A 173 -16.51 23.17 12.08
N GLY A 174 -17.47 22.40 11.60
CA GLY A 174 -18.01 22.50 10.26
C GLY A 174 -18.70 21.23 9.80
N TYR A 175 -18.86 21.13 8.48
CA TYR A 175 -19.49 19.99 7.85
C TYR A 175 -18.70 19.55 6.62
N THR A 176 -18.75 18.26 6.34
CA THR A 176 -18.22 17.59 5.16
C THR A 176 -19.29 16.65 4.60
N TRP A 177 -18.99 15.97 3.52
CA TRP A 177 -19.95 15.08 2.87
C TRP A 177 -19.36 13.70 2.69
N LYS A 178 -20.21 12.70 2.76
CA LYS A 178 -19.93 11.37 2.23
C LYS A 178 -20.35 11.40 0.75
N TYR A 179 -19.43 11.06 -0.14
CA TYR A 179 -19.71 11.01 -1.58
C TYR A 179 -19.57 9.59 -2.10
N ARG A 180 -20.28 9.27 -3.15
CA ARG A 180 -20.24 7.99 -3.81
C ARG A 180 -20.09 8.16 -5.31
N ILE A 181 -19.18 7.38 -5.93
CA ILE A 181 -18.96 7.34 -7.36
C ILE A 181 -19.29 5.91 -7.79
N ASN A 182 -20.36 5.77 -8.57
CA ASN A 182 -20.85 4.46 -9.00
C ASN A 182 -20.32 4.15 -10.39
N PHE A 183 -19.99 2.88 -10.63
CA PHE A 183 -19.42 2.43 -11.88
C PHE A 183 -20.16 1.19 -12.42
N ASP A 184 -20.25 1.10 -13.74
CA ASP A 184 -20.69 -0.08 -14.47
C ASP A 184 -19.49 -0.63 -15.26
N TRP A 185 -18.84 -1.64 -14.66
CA TRP A 185 -17.65 -2.27 -15.22
C TRP A 185 -18.01 -3.16 -16.40
N GLN A 186 -17.11 -3.23 -17.38
CA GLN A 186 -17.30 -4.13 -18.51
C GLN A 186 -17.24 -5.61 -18.08
N PRO A 187 -18.00 -6.51 -18.74
CA PRO A 187 -17.85 -7.93 -18.52
C PRO A 187 -16.41 -8.39 -18.77
N LEU A 188 -15.93 -9.35 -17.99
CA LEU A 188 -14.61 -9.98 -18.11
C LEU A 188 -13.40 -9.10 -17.79
N GLU A 189 -13.57 -7.79 -17.50
CA GLU A 189 -12.45 -7.00 -17.01
C GLU A 189 -12.08 -7.40 -15.58
N ALA A 190 -10.79 -7.41 -15.29
CA ALA A 190 -10.25 -7.53 -13.94
C ALA A 190 -9.80 -6.17 -13.43
N LEU A 191 -9.97 -5.97 -12.13
CA LEU A 191 -9.60 -4.74 -11.43
C LEU A 191 -8.52 -5.04 -10.39
N TYR A 192 -7.50 -4.20 -10.33
CA TYR A 192 -6.39 -4.32 -9.37
C TYR A 192 -6.12 -2.97 -8.71
N GLY A 193 -5.47 -2.98 -7.54
CA GLY A 193 -5.01 -1.76 -6.91
C GLY A 193 -5.52 -1.54 -5.49
N PHE A 194 -5.82 -0.30 -5.15
CA PHE A 194 -6.14 0.22 -3.82
C PHE A 194 -5.07 0.00 -2.75
N GLY A 195 -3.86 -0.39 -3.15
CA GLY A 195 -2.72 -0.54 -2.26
C GLY A 195 -2.54 -1.96 -1.74
N SER A 196 -1.88 -2.08 -0.59
CA SER A 196 -1.65 -3.36 0.10
C SER A 196 -2.80 -3.67 1.04
N HIS A 197 -3.38 -4.85 0.89
CA HIS A 197 -4.44 -5.36 1.76
C HIS A 197 -4.30 -6.87 1.90
N MET A 198 -4.57 -7.42 3.10
CA MET A 198 -4.35 -8.82 3.45
C MET A 198 -5.61 -9.67 3.34
N GLU A 199 -6.58 -9.25 2.51
CA GLU A 199 -7.88 -9.91 2.28
C GLU A 199 -7.82 -11.13 1.33
N ASP A 200 -6.65 -11.46 0.80
CA ASP A 200 -6.43 -12.56 -0.15
C ASP A 200 -7.09 -12.35 -1.54
N TYR A 201 -7.28 -11.09 -1.94
CA TYR A 201 -7.85 -10.75 -3.24
C TYR A 201 -6.74 -10.41 -4.25
N MET A 202 -6.80 -10.98 -5.46
CA MET A 202 -6.04 -10.50 -6.60
C MET A 202 -6.92 -9.62 -7.48
N ASN A 203 -7.96 -10.18 -8.07
CA ASN A 203 -8.96 -9.42 -8.80
C ASN A 203 -10.02 -8.87 -7.84
N LEU A 204 -10.27 -7.58 -7.91
CA LEU A 204 -11.21 -6.87 -7.02
C LEU A 204 -12.66 -6.94 -7.48
N ARG A 205 -12.95 -7.55 -8.64
CA ARG A 205 -14.33 -7.75 -9.12
C ARG A 205 -15.09 -8.67 -8.15
N GLY A 206 -16.29 -8.27 -7.80
CA GLY A 206 -17.12 -8.99 -6.83
C GLY A 206 -16.64 -8.90 -5.38
N LYS A 207 -15.78 -7.93 -5.03
CA LYS A 207 -15.20 -7.79 -3.69
C LYS A 207 -15.62 -6.52 -2.98
N GLU A 208 -15.42 -6.52 -1.65
CA GLU A 208 -15.54 -5.34 -0.80
C GLU A 208 -14.19 -5.06 -0.14
N LEU A 209 -13.75 -3.79 -0.15
CA LEU A 209 -12.54 -3.32 0.53
C LEU A 209 -12.86 -2.12 1.40
N TYR A 210 -12.41 -2.18 2.63
CA TYR A 210 -12.45 -1.09 3.61
C TYR A 210 -11.07 -0.46 3.68
N LEU A 211 -10.91 0.74 3.15
CA LEU A 211 -9.64 1.37 2.83
C LEU A 211 -9.31 2.48 3.84
N CYS A 212 -8.29 2.23 4.66
CA CYS A 212 -7.64 3.21 5.54
C CYS A 212 -6.19 2.79 5.79
N GLN A 213 -5.40 3.72 6.32
CA GLN A 213 -4.05 3.39 6.80
C GLN A 213 -4.15 2.73 8.17
N HIS A 214 -3.53 1.58 8.31
CA HIS A 214 -3.27 0.94 9.60
C HIS A 214 -2.16 -0.10 9.43
N ASN A 215 -1.60 -0.61 10.53
CA ASN A 215 -0.67 -1.72 10.46
C ASN A 215 -1.30 -2.91 9.70
N LEU A 216 -0.59 -3.53 8.77
CA LEU A 216 -1.02 -4.54 7.78
C LEU A 216 -1.77 -4.01 6.56
N LYS A 217 -2.02 -2.68 6.44
CA LYS A 217 -2.70 -2.12 5.26
C LYS A 217 -2.11 -0.76 4.88
N ALA A 218 -1.66 -0.65 3.66
CA ALA A 218 -1.27 0.63 3.06
C ALA A 218 -2.25 0.97 1.94
N MET A 219 -3.17 1.90 2.20
CA MET A 219 -4.17 2.35 1.26
C MET A 219 -3.54 3.29 0.22
N VAL A 220 -3.76 2.99 -1.07
CA VAL A 220 -3.41 3.89 -2.19
C VAL A 220 -4.64 4.03 -3.09
N PRO A 221 -5.24 5.23 -3.22
CA PRO A 221 -6.53 5.42 -3.89
C PRO A 221 -6.42 5.39 -5.43
N VAL A 222 -5.87 4.29 -5.95
CA VAL A 222 -5.67 4.04 -7.39
C VAL A 222 -6.21 2.67 -7.74
N LEU A 223 -7.05 2.62 -8.77
CA LEU A 223 -7.60 1.40 -9.37
C LEU A 223 -7.14 1.30 -10.81
N VAL A 224 -6.77 0.09 -11.26
CA VAL A 224 -6.38 -0.18 -12.65
C VAL A 224 -7.18 -1.33 -13.22
N SER A 225 -7.54 -1.23 -14.50
CA SER A 225 -8.36 -2.20 -15.23
C SER A 225 -7.58 -2.86 -16.37
N THR A 226 -7.79 -4.16 -16.58
CA THR A 226 -7.28 -4.89 -17.76
C THR A 226 -7.77 -4.31 -19.09
N ASN A 227 -8.79 -3.47 -19.08
CA ASN A 227 -9.25 -2.72 -20.26
C ASN A 227 -8.34 -1.51 -20.60
N GLY A 228 -7.20 -1.37 -19.92
CA GLY A 228 -6.17 -0.39 -20.24
C GLY A 228 -6.53 1.02 -19.79
N TYR A 229 -7.25 1.17 -18.69
CA TYR A 229 -7.50 2.43 -18.00
C TYR A 229 -7.28 2.31 -16.49
N GLY A 230 -7.19 3.45 -15.81
CA GLY A 230 -7.15 3.53 -14.35
C GLY A 230 -7.89 4.73 -13.82
N LEU A 231 -8.17 4.69 -12.52
CA LEU A 231 -8.80 5.75 -11.75
C LEU A 231 -7.88 6.14 -10.60
N LEU A 232 -7.65 7.44 -10.44
CA LEU A 232 -7.01 8.02 -9.25
C LEU A 232 -8.04 8.88 -8.54
N PHE A 233 -8.34 8.57 -7.27
CA PHE A 233 -9.23 9.36 -6.43
C PHE A 233 -8.39 10.36 -5.61
N ASP A 234 -8.51 11.64 -5.94
CA ASP A 234 -7.78 12.71 -5.25
C ASP A 234 -8.54 13.14 -3.98
N ALA A 235 -8.49 12.29 -2.97
CA ALA A 235 -9.13 12.50 -1.68
C ALA A 235 -8.20 12.03 -0.56
N GLY A 236 -8.32 12.62 0.63
CA GLY A 236 -7.46 12.33 1.79
C GLY A 236 -8.16 11.57 2.91
N CYS A 237 -9.40 11.14 2.71
CA CYS A 237 -10.21 10.44 3.70
C CYS A 237 -10.17 8.92 3.55
N GLY A 238 -10.71 8.19 4.54
CA GLY A 238 -11.01 6.77 4.39
C GLY A 238 -12.01 6.51 3.26
N MET A 239 -11.94 5.32 2.65
CA MET A 239 -12.80 4.95 1.52
C MET A 239 -13.36 3.54 1.71
N VAL A 240 -14.45 3.27 0.99
CA VAL A 240 -14.99 1.92 0.83
C VAL A 240 -15.15 1.65 -0.66
N PHE A 241 -14.58 0.56 -1.13
CA PHE A 241 -14.86 0.01 -2.45
C PHE A 241 -15.83 -1.16 -2.29
N LYS A 242 -16.87 -1.18 -3.11
CA LYS A 242 -17.77 -2.32 -3.22
C LYS A 242 -18.04 -2.64 -4.68
N ASP A 243 -18.04 -3.94 -4.98
CA ASP A 243 -18.51 -4.50 -6.24
C ASP A 243 -19.33 -5.75 -5.90
N ASN A 244 -20.65 -5.60 -5.83
CA ASN A 244 -21.56 -6.68 -5.44
C ASN A 244 -22.93 -6.55 -6.13
N SER A 245 -23.91 -7.35 -5.73
CA SER A 245 -25.25 -7.34 -6.30
C SER A 245 -26.04 -6.05 -6.08
N GLU A 246 -25.65 -5.25 -5.08
CA GLU A 246 -26.30 -3.95 -4.78
C GLU A 246 -25.78 -2.82 -5.68
N GLY A 247 -24.60 -3.00 -6.28
CA GLY A 247 -23.94 -2.06 -7.16
C GLY A 247 -22.44 -2.10 -7.05
N SER A 248 -21.79 -1.29 -7.87
CA SER A 248 -20.35 -1.13 -7.82
C SER A 248 -20.00 0.33 -7.61
N TYR A 249 -19.24 0.65 -6.55
CA TYR A 249 -18.91 2.03 -6.21
C TYR A 249 -17.66 2.20 -5.36
N VAL A 250 -17.14 3.43 -5.40
CA VAL A 250 -16.19 3.95 -4.42
C VAL A 250 -16.88 5.01 -3.59
N GLU A 251 -16.88 4.83 -2.28
CA GLU A 251 -17.44 5.78 -1.32
C GLU A 251 -16.31 6.52 -0.59
N LEU A 252 -16.35 7.85 -0.62
CA LEU A 252 -15.48 8.75 0.12
C LEU A 252 -16.13 9.07 1.46
N GLU A 253 -15.45 8.78 2.56
CA GLU A 253 -16.02 8.90 3.91
C GLU A 253 -16.22 10.35 4.35
N ALA A 254 -15.34 11.27 3.91
CA ALA A 254 -15.39 12.67 4.24
C ALA A 254 -14.64 13.50 3.19
N ALA A 255 -15.37 14.22 2.35
CA ALA A 255 -14.79 15.08 1.32
C ALA A 255 -15.67 16.32 1.08
N LYS A 256 -15.05 17.42 0.65
CA LYS A 256 -15.78 18.63 0.22
C LYS A 256 -16.38 18.47 -1.16
N GLU A 257 -15.74 17.64 -1.98
CA GLU A 257 -16.07 17.40 -3.37
C GLU A 257 -15.57 16.02 -3.80
N ILE A 258 -16.17 15.46 -4.83
CA ILE A 258 -15.58 14.36 -5.60
C ILE A 258 -14.49 14.99 -6.47
N ASP A 259 -13.30 14.37 -6.49
CA ASP A 259 -12.22 14.71 -7.39
C ASP A 259 -11.51 13.42 -7.79
N TYR A 260 -11.62 13.04 -9.05
CA TYR A 260 -10.93 11.88 -9.56
C TYR A 260 -10.43 12.08 -10.99
N TYR A 261 -9.44 11.27 -11.36
CA TYR A 261 -8.85 11.26 -12.69
C TYR A 261 -9.14 9.91 -13.35
N PHE A 262 -9.69 9.95 -14.56
CA PHE A 262 -9.72 8.83 -15.48
C PHE A 262 -8.45 8.89 -16.35
N MET A 263 -7.69 7.79 -16.38
CA MET A 263 -6.38 7.70 -17.06
C MET A 263 -6.42 6.57 -18.09
N LYS A 264 -6.48 6.90 -19.37
CA LYS A 264 -6.40 5.90 -20.44
C LYS A 264 -4.94 5.57 -20.72
N GLY A 265 -4.52 4.32 -20.47
CA GLY A 265 -3.14 3.86 -20.69
C GLY A 265 -2.99 2.93 -21.88
N ARG A 266 -4.08 2.35 -22.38
CA ARG A 266 -4.12 1.25 -23.37
C ARG A 266 -3.54 -0.06 -22.83
N THR A 267 -2.53 0.01 -21.98
CA THR A 267 -1.91 -1.06 -21.21
C THR A 267 -1.79 -0.63 -19.75
N LEU A 268 -1.58 -1.57 -18.84
CA LEU A 268 -1.36 -1.24 -17.42
C LEU A 268 -0.07 -0.41 -17.22
N ASP A 269 0.99 -0.62 -18.01
CA ASP A 269 2.18 0.24 -17.99
C ASP A 269 1.85 1.69 -18.39
N GLY A 270 1.00 1.87 -19.42
CA GLY A 270 0.52 3.20 -19.82
C GLY A 270 -0.33 3.87 -18.75
N VAL A 271 -1.13 3.12 -17.99
CA VAL A 271 -1.87 3.65 -16.84
C VAL A 271 -0.92 4.13 -15.75
N VAL A 272 0.10 3.33 -15.40
CA VAL A 272 1.13 3.71 -14.42
C VAL A 272 1.91 4.94 -14.89
N ALA A 273 2.21 5.05 -16.18
CA ALA A 273 2.88 6.24 -16.74
C ALA A 273 2.02 7.50 -16.59
N ASN A 274 0.71 7.42 -16.87
CA ASN A 274 -0.23 8.51 -16.68
C ASN A 274 -0.40 8.88 -15.20
N TYR A 275 -0.47 7.88 -14.32
CA TYR A 275 -0.49 8.12 -12.88
C TYR A 275 0.76 8.89 -12.41
N ARG A 276 1.95 8.49 -12.85
CA ARG A 276 3.20 9.17 -12.46
C ARG A 276 3.38 10.52 -13.14
N LEU A 277 2.76 10.73 -14.30
CA LEU A 277 2.66 12.07 -14.90
C LEU A 277 1.88 13.02 -13.99
N LEU A 278 0.76 12.56 -13.41
CA LEU A 278 -0.03 13.34 -12.46
C LEU A 278 0.67 13.54 -11.12
N THR A 279 1.31 12.50 -10.60
CA THR A 279 1.73 12.43 -9.18
C THR A 279 3.24 12.52 -8.97
N GLY A 280 4.03 12.57 -10.03
CA GLY A 280 5.48 12.64 -10.01
C GLY A 280 6.16 11.27 -10.19
N ALA A 281 7.30 11.29 -10.88
CA ALA A 281 8.11 10.11 -11.15
C ALA A 281 8.82 9.60 -9.88
N SER A 282 9.13 8.30 -9.85
CA SER A 282 9.95 7.72 -8.78
C SER A 282 11.43 8.03 -9.04
N PRO A 283 12.18 8.56 -8.05
CA PRO A 283 13.62 8.77 -8.18
C PRO A 283 14.40 7.46 -8.34
N MET A 284 15.57 7.53 -8.97
CA MET A 284 16.48 6.39 -9.08
C MET A 284 17.04 6.03 -7.71
N MET A 285 16.81 4.80 -7.26
CA MET A 285 17.30 4.27 -6.00
C MET A 285 18.81 3.91 -6.09
N PRO A 286 19.56 3.91 -4.97
CA PRO A 286 20.96 3.50 -4.97
C PRO A 286 21.11 1.99 -5.14
N LEU A 287 22.22 1.55 -5.73
CA LEU A 287 22.50 0.14 -6.06
C LEU A 287 22.42 -0.78 -4.82
N HIS A 288 22.98 -0.36 -3.69
CA HIS A 288 23.03 -1.15 -2.45
C HIS A 288 21.65 -1.49 -1.86
N LEU A 289 20.57 -0.82 -2.29
CA LEU A 289 19.21 -1.20 -1.89
C LEU A 289 18.77 -2.55 -2.47
N PHE A 290 19.33 -2.93 -3.60
CA PHE A 290 18.88 -4.10 -4.37
C PHE A 290 19.60 -5.40 -4.02
N GLY A 291 20.64 -5.36 -3.17
CA GLY A 291 21.26 -6.53 -2.57
C GLY A 291 20.44 -7.09 -1.40
N TYR A 292 21.10 -7.85 -0.52
CA TYR A 292 20.45 -8.41 0.67
C TYR A 292 20.54 -7.45 1.86
N ILE A 293 19.43 -7.30 2.57
CA ILE A 293 19.29 -6.47 3.78
C ILE A 293 18.98 -7.38 4.97
N GLN A 294 19.87 -7.37 5.96
CA GLN A 294 19.66 -8.07 7.22
C GLN A 294 19.06 -7.13 8.27
N SER A 295 17.96 -7.55 8.84
CA SER A 295 17.26 -6.88 9.94
C SER A 295 16.68 -7.90 10.90
N LYS A 296 16.46 -7.49 12.12
CA LYS A 296 15.61 -8.15 13.14
C LYS A 296 15.12 -7.12 14.15
N GLU A 297 14.09 -7.40 14.87
CA GLU A 297 13.71 -6.71 16.09
C GLU A 297 14.38 -7.45 17.26
N ARG A 298 15.49 -6.92 17.84
CA ARG A 298 16.39 -5.86 17.34
C ARG A 298 17.84 -6.18 17.70
N TYR A 299 18.79 -5.51 17.10
CA TYR A 299 20.16 -5.44 17.58
C TYR A 299 20.24 -4.46 18.75
N VAL A 300 20.95 -4.81 19.82
CA VAL A 300 20.85 -4.08 21.10
C VAL A 300 22.08 -3.20 21.39
N SER A 301 23.10 -3.25 20.54
CA SER A 301 24.33 -2.47 20.68
C SER A 301 25.07 -2.30 19.37
N SER A 302 26.03 -1.39 19.33
CA SER A 302 26.99 -1.25 18.22
C SER A 302 27.72 -2.56 17.93
N ASP A 303 28.17 -3.25 18.98
CA ASP A 303 28.92 -4.53 18.83
C ASP A 303 28.04 -5.63 18.24
N ASP A 304 26.76 -5.69 18.60
CA ASP A 304 25.82 -6.70 18.06
C ASP A 304 25.64 -6.52 16.55
N LEU A 305 25.48 -5.27 16.07
CA LEU A 305 25.42 -4.94 14.64
C LEU A 305 26.72 -5.30 13.91
N ILE A 306 27.87 -4.84 14.44
CA ILE A 306 29.19 -5.04 13.82
C ILE A 306 29.55 -6.53 13.77
N ASN A 307 29.34 -7.27 14.87
CA ASN A 307 29.64 -8.68 14.93
C ASN A 307 28.76 -9.50 13.99
N THR A 308 27.47 -9.16 13.88
CA THR A 308 26.59 -9.80 12.90
C THR A 308 27.09 -9.58 11.47
N LEU A 309 27.52 -8.37 11.13
CA LEU A 309 28.03 -8.07 9.79
C LEU A 309 29.38 -8.78 9.53
N LYS A 310 30.26 -8.80 10.53
CA LYS A 310 31.53 -9.56 10.46
C LYS A 310 31.28 -11.08 10.21
N GLU A 311 30.27 -11.65 10.85
CA GLU A 311 29.91 -13.06 10.65
C GLU A 311 29.44 -13.31 9.21
N TYR A 312 28.66 -12.42 8.59
CA TYR A 312 28.32 -12.49 7.16
C TYR A 312 29.59 -12.50 6.30
N ARG A 313 30.55 -11.62 6.58
CA ARG A 313 31.82 -11.53 5.82
C ARG A 313 32.69 -12.76 6.02
N GLN A 314 32.81 -13.27 7.25
CA GLN A 314 33.59 -14.49 7.55
C GLN A 314 33.04 -15.72 6.83
N ARG A 315 31.71 -15.80 6.70
CA ARG A 315 31.03 -16.85 5.94
C ARG A 315 31.00 -16.62 4.44
N GLN A 316 31.58 -15.53 3.96
CA GLN A 316 31.57 -15.14 2.54
C GLN A 316 30.15 -15.00 1.98
N ILE A 317 29.19 -14.56 2.82
CA ILE A 317 27.81 -14.31 2.41
C ILE A 317 27.66 -12.83 2.04
N PRO A 318 27.27 -12.52 0.80
CA PRO A 318 27.05 -11.14 0.37
C PRO A 318 25.93 -10.47 1.16
N ILE A 319 26.14 -9.21 1.53
CA ILE A 319 25.16 -8.36 2.22
C ILE A 319 25.49 -6.89 1.95
N ASP A 320 24.49 -6.07 1.67
CA ASP A 320 24.67 -4.65 1.36
C ASP A 320 24.21 -3.73 2.47
N MET A 321 23.30 -4.16 3.34
CA MET A 321 22.75 -3.30 4.39
C MET A 321 22.40 -4.08 5.65
N ILE A 322 22.67 -3.45 6.80
CA ILE A 322 22.21 -3.90 8.11
C ILE A 322 21.33 -2.80 8.74
N VAL A 323 20.35 -3.20 9.55
CA VAL A 323 19.33 -2.29 10.07
C VAL A 323 19.40 -2.19 11.59
N GLN A 324 19.49 -0.98 12.11
CA GLN A 324 19.21 -0.67 13.51
C GLN A 324 17.72 -0.37 13.65
N ASP A 325 17.01 -1.26 14.29
CA ASP A 325 15.59 -1.12 14.61
C ASP A 325 15.37 -0.27 15.87
N TRP A 326 14.13 -0.06 16.25
CA TRP A 326 13.65 0.80 17.33
C TRP A 326 14.28 0.53 18.72
N ASN A 327 13.93 1.37 19.70
CA ASN A 327 14.33 1.24 21.11
C ASN A 327 15.88 1.25 21.33
N TYR A 328 16.58 1.98 20.46
CA TYR A 328 18.00 2.32 20.61
C TYR A 328 18.21 3.55 21.51
N TRP A 329 17.14 4.24 21.84
CA TRP A 329 17.12 5.48 22.65
C TRP A 329 17.23 5.19 24.14
N PRO A 330 17.56 6.21 25.00
CA PRO A 330 17.57 6.07 26.43
C PRO A 330 16.23 5.60 26.99
N ARG A 331 16.28 4.77 28.02
CA ARG A 331 15.09 4.15 28.62
C ARG A 331 14.00 5.16 28.95
N GLY A 332 12.77 4.88 28.58
CA GLY A 332 11.59 5.71 28.84
C GLY A 332 11.41 6.91 27.91
N GLN A 333 12.30 7.09 26.91
CA GLN A 333 12.25 8.19 25.95
C GLN A 333 11.85 7.68 24.57
N TRP A 334 10.64 7.18 24.47
CA TRP A 334 10.11 6.56 23.25
C TRP A 334 10.23 7.47 22.01
N GLY A 335 10.76 6.91 20.92
CA GLY A 335 10.87 7.59 19.63
C GLY A 335 11.91 8.71 19.58
N ARG A 336 12.68 8.93 20.65
CA ARG A 336 13.75 9.93 20.63
C ARG A 336 14.80 9.59 19.59
N MET A 337 15.07 10.51 18.69
CA MET A 337 16.21 10.43 17.78
C MET A 337 17.51 10.78 18.53
N SER A 338 17.97 9.84 19.34
CA SER A 338 19.25 9.88 20.03
C SER A 338 19.58 8.49 20.54
N MET A 339 20.71 7.94 20.13
CA MET A 339 21.16 6.62 20.59
C MET A 339 21.62 6.67 22.05
N ASP A 340 21.29 5.64 22.84
CA ASP A 340 21.75 5.50 24.22
C ASP A 340 23.27 5.27 24.22
N PRO A 341 24.08 6.21 24.79
CA PRO A 341 25.53 6.10 24.76
C PRO A 341 26.08 4.88 25.52
N LYS A 342 25.26 4.27 26.39
CA LYS A 342 25.63 3.02 27.06
C LYS A 342 25.81 1.86 26.10
N HIS A 343 24.98 1.80 25.05
CA HIS A 343 24.94 0.73 24.08
C HIS A 343 25.53 1.13 22.72
N TYR A 344 25.53 2.42 22.44
CA TYR A 344 26.02 3.04 21.20
C TYR A 344 26.94 4.22 21.53
N PRO A 345 28.14 3.96 22.08
CA PRO A 345 29.00 5.01 22.62
C PRO A 345 29.52 5.98 21.55
N ASP A 346 29.72 5.51 20.33
CA ASP A 346 30.20 6.30 19.21
C ASP A 346 29.48 5.87 17.91
N LYS A 347 28.46 6.63 17.53
CA LYS A 347 27.63 6.36 16.36
C LYS A 347 28.36 6.62 15.04
N LYS A 348 29.30 7.58 15.02
CA LYS A 348 30.15 7.82 13.85
C LYS A 348 31.06 6.62 13.60
N LYS A 349 31.74 6.15 14.64
CA LYS A 349 32.58 4.96 14.56
C LYS A 349 31.76 3.73 14.14
N LEU A 350 30.53 3.56 14.66
CA LEU A 350 29.63 2.49 14.22
C LEU A 350 29.38 2.53 12.70
N ALA A 351 29.01 3.70 12.16
CA ALA A 351 28.78 3.83 10.73
C ALA A 351 30.06 3.59 9.91
N ASP A 352 31.22 4.16 10.36
CA ASP A 352 32.50 3.98 9.68
C ASP A 352 32.95 2.50 9.66
N GLU A 353 32.76 1.74 10.76
CA GLU A 353 33.06 0.31 10.81
C GLU A 353 32.15 -0.51 9.87
N ILE A 354 30.85 -0.20 9.82
CA ILE A 354 29.92 -0.84 8.89
C ILE A 354 30.32 -0.55 7.44
N HIS A 355 30.69 0.71 7.14
CA HIS A 355 31.18 1.09 5.81
C HIS A 355 32.49 0.40 5.45
N SER A 356 33.40 0.23 6.40
CA SER A 356 34.67 -0.49 6.19
C SER A 356 34.46 -1.97 5.85
N LEU A 357 33.32 -2.53 6.28
CA LEU A 357 32.85 -3.86 5.93
C LEU A 357 32.02 -3.90 4.64
N HIS A 358 32.06 -2.82 3.84
CA HIS A 358 31.33 -2.69 2.56
C HIS A 358 29.82 -2.90 2.69
N ALA A 359 29.20 -2.37 3.76
CA ALA A 359 27.76 -2.38 3.94
C ALA A 359 27.24 -0.98 4.28
N ARG A 360 25.93 -0.80 4.30
CA ARG A 360 25.22 0.43 4.63
C ARG A 360 24.39 0.24 5.89
N LEU A 361 24.12 1.34 6.58
CA LEU A 361 23.38 1.35 7.84
C LEU A 361 22.04 2.08 7.66
N MET A 362 20.94 1.34 7.84
CA MET A 362 19.59 1.90 7.96
C MET A 362 19.22 2.04 9.43
N VAL A 363 18.46 3.07 9.79
CA VAL A 363 17.95 3.27 11.15
C VAL A 363 16.45 3.51 11.15
N SER A 364 15.76 2.90 12.13
CA SER A 364 14.34 3.12 12.38
C SER A 364 14.13 4.49 13.04
N ILE A 365 13.23 5.30 12.47
CA ILE A 365 12.82 6.59 13.02
C ILE A 365 11.29 6.65 13.11
N TRP A 366 10.78 7.24 14.18
CA TRP A 366 9.37 7.26 14.50
C TRP A 366 8.79 8.67 14.44
N PRO A 367 7.52 8.86 14.07
CA PRO A 367 6.91 10.20 14.01
C PRO A 367 6.59 10.77 15.39
N ASN A 368 6.59 9.97 16.43
CA ASN A 368 6.35 10.37 17.81
C ASN A 368 7.64 10.41 18.63
N ALA A 369 7.69 11.31 19.61
CA ALA A 369 8.72 11.36 20.62
C ALA A 369 8.08 11.66 21.98
N MET A 370 8.45 10.91 23.01
CA MET A 370 7.84 11.01 24.34
C MET A 370 8.91 11.19 25.43
N ASN A 371 8.59 11.95 26.46
CA ASN A 371 9.42 12.13 27.66
C ASN A 371 10.88 12.52 27.36
N CYS A 372 11.10 13.37 26.38
CA CYS A 372 12.43 13.76 25.90
C CYS A 372 12.47 15.24 25.47
N PRO A 373 13.69 15.84 25.35
CA PRO A 373 13.84 17.23 24.92
C PRO A 373 13.19 17.54 23.57
N GLN A 374 13.22 16.62 22.62
CA GLN A 374 12.61 16.79 21.31
C GLN A 374 11.09 16.99 21.42
N HIS A 375 10.40 16.19 22.27
CA HIS A 375 8.98 16.39 22.52
C HIS A 375 8.68 17.78 23.09
N ALA A 376 9.49 18.21 24.07
CA ALA A 376 9.34 19.54 24.67
C ALA A 376 9.52 20.66 23.64
N ASP A 377 10.51 20.53 22.74
CA ASP A 377 10.76 21.50 21.66
C ASP A 377 9.61 21.58 20.66
N PHE A 378 9.10 20.43 20.18
CA PHE A 378 7.91 20.40 19.32
C PHE A 378 6.68 21.03 20.00
N LYS A 379 6.46 20.69 21.28
CA LYS A 379 5.34 21.23 22.07
C LYS A 379 5.45 22.74 22.25
N GLN A 380 6.63 23.26 22.63
CA GLN A 380 6.88 24.69 22.82
C GLN A 380 6.63 25.50 21.55
N LYS A 381 6.96 24.91 20.37
CA LYS A 381 6.78 25.55 19.07
C LYS A 381 5.39 25.31 18.46
N ASN A 382 4.50 24.63 19.14
CA ASN A 382 3.16 24.22 18.63
C ASN A 382 3.23 23.45 17.31
N LEU A 383 4.11 22.45 17.23
CA LEU A 383 4.42 21.65 16.05
C LEU A 383 4.04 20.15 16.23
N LEU A 384 3.23 19.83 17.24
CA LEU A 384 2.64 18.52 17.43
C LEU A 384 1.22 18.50 16.86
N LEU A 385 0.78 17.32 16.41
CA LEU A 385 -0.63 17.07 16.16
C LEU A 385 -1.41 17.24 17.48
N HIS A 386 -2.64 17.69 17.33
CA HIS A 386 -3.49 18.00 18.49
C HIS A 386 -3.55 16.82 19.47
N SER A 387 -3.24 17.13 20.75
CA SER A 387 -3.28 16.19 21.87
C SER A 387 -2.51 14.88 21.68
N SER A 388 -1.43 14.90 20.90
CA SER A 388 -0.60 13.72 20.64
C SER A 388 0.89 14.00 20.86
N ALA A 389 1.70 12.95 20.91
CA ALA A 389 3.15 13.04 20.91
C ALA A 389 3.75 12.98 19.48
N ILE A 390 2.91 13.08 18.45
CA ILE A 390 3.27 12.94 17.06
C ILE A 390 3.49 14.34 16.47
N TYR A 391 4.58 14.54 15.74
CA TYR A 391 4.80 15.83 15.09
C TYR A 391 3.83 16.05 13.93
N ASP A 392 3.43 17.31 13.69
CA ASP A 392 2.52 17.68 12.61
C ASP A 392 3.24 17.67 11.25
N ALA A 393 3.23 16.53 10.56
CA ALA A 393 3.84 16.41 9.24
C ALA A 393 3.20 17.30 8.17
N PHE A 394 1.97 17.81 8.36
CA PHE A 394 1.35 18.75 7.43
C PHE A 394 2.01 20.14 7.51
N ASN A 395 2.62 20.47 8.65
CA ASN A 395 3.31 21.72 8.87
C ASN A 395 4.77 21.66 8.35
N PRO A 396 5.17 22.50 7.38
CA PRO A 396 6.53 22.48 6.83
C PRO A 396 7.61 22.83 7.88
N LEU A 397 7.31 23.63 8.89
CA LEU A 397 8.24 23.93 9.99
C LEU A 397 8.46 22.70 10.87
N ALA A 398 7.41 21.92 11.12
CA ALA A 398 7.53 20.68 11.87
C ALA A 398 8.35 19.63 11.11
N ARG A 399 8.15 19.48 9.78
CA ARG A 399 8.99 18.61 8.94
C ARG A 399 10.46 19.02 8.97
N LYS A 400 10.75 20.33 8.89
CA LYS A 400 12.11 20.85 8.98
C LYS A 400 12.75 20.59 10.35
N LEU A 401 12.01 20.77 11.42
CA LEU A 401 12.49 20.47 12.78
C LEU A 401 12.74 18.97 12.96
N TYR A 402 11.82 18.12 12.51
CA TYR A 402 11.96 16.65 12.54
C TYR A 402 13.25 16.21 11.81
N TRP A 403 13.44 16.70 10.58
CA TRP A 403 14.66 16.42 9.84
C TRP A 403 15.92 16.90 10.55
N SER A 404 15.90 18.05 11.23
CA SER A 404 17.08 18.55 11.93
C SER A 404 17.57 17.58 13.01
N TYR A 405 16.67 16.89 13.70
CA TYR A 405 17.03 15.84 14.66
C TYR A 405 17.61 14.61 13.97
N ALA A 406 16.96 14.11 12.93
CA ALA A 406 17.45 12.97 12.16
C ALA A 406 18.81 13.27 11.51
N LYS A 407 18.98 14.49 10.98
CA LYS A 407 20.24 14.96 10.41
C LYS A 407 21.38 14.95 11.43
N ASN A 408 21.19 15.63 12.54
CA ASN A 408 22.25 15.81 13.54
C ASN A 408 22.64 14.48 14.21
N GLU A 409 21.66 13.60 14.47
CA GLU A 409 21.92 12.34 15.16
C GLU A 409 22.46 11.26 14.22
N PHE A 410 21.92 11.16 13.00
CA PHE A 410 22.20 10.03 12.13
C PHE A 410 22.90 10.42 10.82
N PHE A 411 22.33 11.35 10.04
CA PHE A 411 22.84 11.67 8.72
C PHE A 411 24.29 12.20 8.75
N ASP A 412 24.57 13.14 9.66
CA ASP A 412 25.91 13.73 9.84
C ASP A 412 26.92 12.72 10.41
N ASN A 413 26.44 11.64 11.03
CA ASN A 413 27.25 10.53 11.53
C ASN A 413 27.39 9.35 10.55
N GLY A 414 26.90 9.50 9.32
CA GLY A 414 27.15 8.53 8.24
C GLY A 414 26.06 7.50 8.01
N PHE A 415 24.92 7.57 8.68
CA PHE A 415 23.80 6.67 8.41
C PHE A 415 23.25 6.91 7.00
N ASP A 416 22.80 5.85 6.33
CA ASP A 416 22.56 5.85 4.87
C ASP A 416 21.08 5.82 4.47
N ALA A 417 20.21 5.29 5.33
CA ALA A 417 18.82 5.02 4.99
C ALA A 417 17.89 5.15 6.21
N TRP A 418 16.63 5.41 5.94
CA TRP A 418 15.58 5.62 6.93
C TRP A 418 14.56 4.49 6.89
N TRP A 419 14.14 4.05 8.07
CA TRP A 419 12.97 3.21 8.25
C TRP A 419 11.93 4.00 9.06
N CYS A 420 10.97 4.60 8.35
CA CYS A 420 9.88 5.37 8.92
C CYS A 420 8.75 4.42 9.36
N ASP A 421 8.90 3.90 10.57
CA ASP A 421 7.90 3.04 11.18
C ASP A 421 6.73 3.85 11.75
N ALA A 422 5.57 3.22 11.97
CA ALA A 422 4.35 3.84 12.49
C ALA A 422 3.94 5.12 11.73
N SER A 423 4.05 5.12 10.42
CA SER A 423 3.78 6.28 9.56
C SER A 423 2.30 6.45 9.18
N GLU A 424 1.38 5.70 9.76
CA GLU A 424 -0.09 5.84 9.67
C GLU A 424 -0.66 7.15 10.25
N PRO A 425 -0.30 7.76 11.38
CA PRO A 425 0.64 7.44 12.47
C PRO A 425 -0.02 6.84 13.72
N LEU A 426 -1.26 6.44 13.65
CA LEU A 426 -2.05 5.91 14.75
C LEU A 426 -2.75 4.62 14.32
N ASP A 427 -2.75 3.65 15.22
CA ASP A 427 -3.43 2.36 15.06
C ASP A 427 -4.38 2.12 16.23
N ALA A 428 -5.68 2.26 16.01
CA ALA A 428 -6.69 2.12 17.04
C ALA A 428 -6.82 0.67 17.53
N ASP A 429 -6.77 -0.27 16.62
CA ASP A 429 -6.92 -1.70 16.88
C ASP A 429 -5.68 -2.34 17.53
N TRP A 430 -4.53 -1.64 17.57
CA TRP A 430 -3.34 -2.07 18.30
C TRP A 430 -3.25 -1.47 19.70
N THR A 431 -3.92 -0.34 19.93
CA THR A 431 -3.92 0.36 21.24
C THR A 431 -4.93 -0.22 22.22
N HIS A 432 -6.07 -0.69 21.74
CA HIS A 432 -7.13 -1.26 22.58
C HIS A 432 -7.00 -2.78 22.65
N MET A 433 -6.08 -3.25 23.44
CA MET A 433 -5.77 -4.67 23.58
C MET A 433 -6.84 -5.39 24.39
N GLY A 434 -7.72 -6.12 23.74
CA GLY A 434 -8.52 -7.18 24.34
C GLY A 434 -10.04 -7.08 24.26
N ASP A 435 -10.64 -5.90 24.22
CA ASP A 435 -12.08 -5.79 24.45
C ASP A 435 -12.97 -5.80 23.19
N HIS A 436 -12.40 -5.67 21.99
CA HIS A 436 -13.20 -5.53 20.76
C HIS A 436 -12.95 -6.58 19.68
N TYR A 437 -12.08 -7.53 19.90
CA TYR A 437 -11.53 -8.37 18.83
C TYR A 437 -12.02 -9.81 18.79
N GLY A 438 -13.20 -10.06 19.30
CA GLY A 438 -13.98 -11.22 18.88
C GLY A 438 -14.44 -11.13 17.41
N ASP A 439 -14.42 -9.91 16.85
CA ASP A 439 -14.74 -9.63 15.45
C ASP A 439 -13.49 -9.15 14.69
N ASP A 440 -12.81 -10.08 14.03
CA ASP A 440 -11.70 -9.86 13.10
C ASP A 440 -12.15 -9.16 11.80
N SER A 441 -13.35 -8.59 11.72
CA SER A 441 -13.87 -8.06 10.47
C SER A 441 -13.08 -6.84 10.03
N HIS A 442 -12.72 -6.82 8.75
CA HIS A 442 -12.04 -5.69 8.12
C HIS A 442 -12.82 -4.38 8.27
N LYS A 443 -14.16 -4.48 8.35
CA LYS A 443 -15.06 -3.34 8.56
C LYS A 443 -14.88 -2.74 9.95
N SER A 444 -14.93 -3.55 11.03
CA SER A 444 -14.76 -3.06 12.40
C SER A 444 -13.41 -2.38 12.61
N ARG A 445 -12.33 -2.96 12.09
CA ARG A 445 -11.00 -2.35 12.14
C ARG A 445 -10.92 -1.04 11.37
N TRP A 446 -11.56 -0.98 10.20
CA TRP A 446 -11.67 0.23 9.41
C TRP A 446 -12.43 1.33 10.16
N GLU A 447 -13.56 1.02 10.79
CA GLU A 447 -14.35 1.97 11.57
C GLU A 447 -13.53 2.56 12.72
N LEU A 448 -12.82 1.72 13.48
CA LEU A 448 -11.96 2.15 14.58
C LEU A 448 -10.80 3.04 14.11
N ASN A 449 -10.04 2.59 13.13
CA ASN A 449 -8.87 3.32 12.64
C ASN A 449 -9.27 4.62 11.94
N THR A 450 -10.29 4.60 11.09
CA THR A 450 -10.79 5.81 10.42
C THR A 450 -11.28 6.84 11.41
N LYS A 451 -11.98 6.40 12.48
CA LYS A 451 -12.41 7.32 13.55
C LYS A 451 -11.24 7.95 14.27
N LEU A 452 -10.28 7.16 14.74
CA LEU A 452 -9.10 7.67 15.46
C LEU A 452 -8.28 8.65 14.59
N LEU A 453 -8.01 8.26 13.35
CA LEU A 453 -7.27 9.10 12.41
C LEU A 453 -8.03 10.41 12.11
N SER A 454 -9.36 10.35 11.99
CA SER A 454 -10.20 11.53 11.78
C SER A 454 -10.20 12.47 13.00
N ASP A 455 -10.25 11.91 14.21
CA ASP A 455 -10.25 12.68 15.46
C ASP A 455 -8.93 13.46 15.65
N VAL A 456 -7.80 12.92 15.20
CA VAL A 456 -6.47 13.52 15.40
C VAL A 456 -6.00 14.34 14.19
N LEU A 457 -6.21 13.82 12.97
CA LEU A 457 -5.69 14.43 11.74
C LEU A 457 -6.73 15.32 11.04
N GLY A 458 -8.01 15.15 11.35
CA GLY A 458 -9.15 15.73 10.62
C GLY A 458 -9.66 14.80 9.52
N ALA A 459 -10.97 14.67 9.40
CA ALA A 459 -11.64 13.65 8.58
C ALA A 459 -11.23 13.69 7.09
N GLU A 460 -11.09 14.88 6.50
CA GLU A 460 -10.79 15.07 5.08
C GLU A 460 -9.33 14.77 4.70
N ARG A 461 -8.41 14.65 5.66
CA ARG A 461 -6.98 14.41 5.44
C ARG A 461 -6.41 13.25 6.28
N SER A 462 -7.30 12.45 6.84
CA SER A 462 -6.97 11.40 7.81
C SER A 462 -6.00 10.33 7.25
N GLN A 463 -5.92 10.17 5.93
CA GLN A 463 -5.07 9.17 5.28
C GLN A 463 -3.77 9.74 4.68
N LEU A 464 -3.53 11.06 4.78
CA LEU A 464 -2.43 11.73 4.07
C LEU A 464 -1.12 11.81 4.85
N TYR A 465 -1.10 11.40 6.12
CA TYR A 465 0.06 11.64 6.99
C TYR A 465 1.36 11.08 6.42
N SER A 466 1.36 9.83 5.95
CA SER A 466 2.56 9.18 5.40
C SER A 466 3.14 9.89 4.18
N LEU A 467 2.29 10.48 3.32
CA LEU A 467 2.72 11.27 2.18
C LEU A 467 3.54 12.50 2.61
N TYR A 468 3.02 13.24 3.60
CA TYR A 468 3.69 14.45 4.11
C TYR A 468 4.93 14.13 4.97
N HIS A 469 4.90 13.01 5.70
CA HIS A 469 6.06 12.51 6.42
C HIS A 469 7.21 12.15 5.46
N ALA A 470 6.91 11.35 4.42
CA ALA A 470 7.87 10.99 3.40
C ALA A 470 8.40 12.21 2.62
N MET A 471 7.53 13.18 2.30
CA MET A 471 7.90 14.49 1.73
C MET A 471 8.94 15.18 2.63
N GLY A 472 8.68 15.24 3.94
CA GLY A 472 9.56 15.91 4.89
C GLY A 472 10.97 15.31 4.93
N ILE A 473 11.08 13.98 4.92
CA ILE A 473 12.38 13.28 4.87
C ILE A 473 13.09 13.55 3.54
N TYR A 474 12.40 13.32 2.43
CA TYR A 474 13.01 13.42 1.10
C TYR A 474 13.49 14.85 0.80
N GLU A 475 12.61 15.85 0.91
CA GLU A 475 12.91 17.23 0.53
C GLU A 475 14.01 17.83 1.40
N ASN A 476 13.96 17.59 2.72
CA ASN A 476 14.97 18.14 3.62
C ASN A 476 16.33 17.42 3.48
N GLN A 477 16.36 16.10 3.24
CA GLN A 477 17.62 15.42 2.92
C GLN A 477 18.21 15.95 1.61
N ARG A 478 17.40 16.07 0.55
CA ARG A 478 17.88 16.62 -0.73
C ARG A 478 18.37 18.05 -0.64
N ALA A 479 17.73 18.88 0.21
CA ALA A 479 18.20 20.23 0.52
C ALA A 479 19.50 20.24 1.35
N THR A 480 19.76 19.18 2.13
CA THR A 480 20.99 19.02 2.91
C THR A 480 22.16 18.55 2.04
N SER A 481 21.92 17.59 1.12
CA SER A 481 22.96 17.01 0.26
C SER A 481 22.36 16.51 -1.06
N SER A 482 23.04 16.85 -2.17
CA SER A 482 22.78 16.31 -3.49
C SER A 482 23.43 14.94 -3.74
N ASP A 483 24.43 14.55 -2.93
CA ASP A 483 25.34 13.45 -3.22
C ASP A 483 24.77 12.08 -2.79
N LYS A 484 23.94 12.06 -1.75
CA LYS A 484 23.29 10.83 -1.26
C LYS A 484 21.85 10.74 -1.78
N ARG A 485 21.53 9.66 -2.50
CA ARG A 485 20.14 9.32 -2.83
C ARG A 485 19.40 8.94 -1.55
N VAL A 486 18.14 9.36 -1.48
CA VAL A 486 17.27 9.03 -0.33
C VAL A 486 16.81 7.58 -0.45
N VAL A 487 16.81 6.86 0.66
CA VAL A 487 16.18 5.56 0.85
C VAL A 487 15.26 5.66 2.05
N ASN A 488 13.96 5.48 1.83
CA ASN A 488 12.94 5.65 2.84
C ASN A 488 11.99 4.44 2.86
N LEU A 489 12.25 3.48 3.75
CA LEU A 489 11.35 2.37 4.04
C LEU A 489 10.24 2.88 4.97
N THR A 490 8.98 2.72 4.61
CA THR A 490 7.83 3.27 5.34
C THR A 490 6.70 2.25 5.46
N ARG A 491 6.07 2.16 6.65
CA ARG A 491 4.98 1.20 6.90
C ARG A 491 3.70 1.57 6.17
N SER A 492 3.43 2.86 6.03
CA SER A 492 2.26 3.37 5.35
C SER A 492 2.61 4.08 4.05
N SER A 493 1.69 4.08 3.09
CA SER A 493 1.90 4.71 1.79
C SER A 493 0.61 5.33 1.27
N TYR A 494 0.75 6.39 0.46
CA TYR A 494 -0.38 7.03 -0.22
C TYR A 494 -0.04 7.39 -1.67
N ALA A 495 -1.05 7.76 -2.46
CA ALA A 495 -0.82 8.19 -3.84
C ALA A 495 0.14 9.39 -3.91
N GLY A 496 1.08 9.34 -4.85
CA GLY A 496 2.13 10.35 -5.01
C GLY A 496 3.37 10.14 -4.14
N GLN A 497 3.35 9.23 -3.17
CA GLN A 497 4.46 9.03 -2.24
C GLN A 497 5.71 8.43 -2.92
N GLN A 498 5.56 7.71 -4.06
CA GLN A 498 6.68 7.17 -4.82
C GLN A 498 7.72 8.23 -5.23
N ARG A 499 7.32 9.50 -5.40
CA ARG A 499 8.26 10.58 -5.76
C ARG A 499 9.24 10.97 -4.65
N TYR A 500 9.01 10.45 -3.44
CA TYR A 500 9.85 10.68 -2.26
C TYR A 500 10.75 9.49 -1.91
N SER A 501 11.12 8.68 -2.91
CA SER A 501 12.02 7.52 -2.77
C SER A 501 11.56 6.51 -1.73
N THR A 502 10.27 6.20 -1.71
CA THR A 502 9.69 5.30 -0.70
C THR A 502 9.66 3.85 -1.14
N ILE A 503 9.87 2.97 -0.17
CA ILE A 503 9.65 1.54 -0.20
C ILE A 503 8.59 1.24 0.85
N THR A 504 7.65 0.34 0.59
CA THR A 504 6.63 -0.02 1.58
C THR A 504 6.68 -1.53 1.86
N TRP A 505 6.36 -1.92 3.10
CA TRP A 505 6.15 -3.31 3.45
C TRP A 505 4.74 -3.52 4.02
N ASN A 506 4.34 -4.76 4.20
CA ASN A 506 2.99 -5.14 4.59
C ASN A 506 2.72 -5.12 6.11
N GLY A 507 3.56 -4.42 6.90
CA GLY A 507 3.40 -4.30 8.35
C GLY A 507 3.80 -5.59 9.10
N ASP A 508 3.34 -5.69 10.35
CA ASP A 508 3.75 -6.69 11.33
C ASP A 508 2.92 -7.98 11.20
N THR A 509 3.16 -8.72 10.15
CA THR A 509 2.46 -9.97 9.85
C THR A 509 2.87 -11.11 10.79
N TYR A 510 2.11 -12.19 10.78
CA TYR A 510 2.40 -13.37 11.58
C TYR A 510 2.79 -14.58 10.71
N ALA A 511 3.66 -15.43 11.26
CA ALA A 511 4.23 -16.59 10.55
C ALA A 511 3.20 -17.72 10.46
N SER A 512 2.55 -17.80 9.30
CA SER A 512 1.72 -18.91 8.87
C SER A 512 1.73 -19.01 7.34
N TRP A 513 1.44 -20.17 6.81
CA TRP A 513 1.32 -20.37 5.35
C TRP A 513 0.20 -19.53 4.74
N ASN A 514 -0.92 -19.36 5.45
CA ASN A 514 -2.02 -18.52 5.01
C ASN A 514 -1.62 -17.04 4.95
N SER A 515 -0.92 -16.52 5.97
CA SER A 515 -0.41 -15.15 5.95
C SER A 515 0.57 -14.94 4.79
N PHE A 516 1.50 -15.89 4.57
CA PHE A 516 2.42 -15.83 3.43
C PHE A 516 1.70 -15.81 2.08
N ALA A 517 0.72 -16.68 1.87
CA ALA A 517 -0.04 -16.72 0.62
C ALA A 517 -0.73 -15.37 0.31
N ARG A 518 -1.24 -14.67 1.34
CA ARG A 518 -1.90 -13.36 1.21
C ARG A 518 -0.93 -12.21 0.92
N MET A 519 0.34 -12.32 1.30
CA MET A 519 1.35 -11.28 1.03
C MET A 519 1.60 -11.08 -0.47
N ILE A 520 1.44 -12.12 -1.28
CA ILE A 520 1.71 -12.07 -2.72
C ILE A 520 0.70 -11.15 -3.42
N PRO A 521 -0.62 -11.42 -3.39
CA PRO A 521 -1.60 -10.53 -4.01
C PRO A 521 -1.63 -9.13 -3.39
N ALA A 522 -1.33 -8.99 -2.07
CA ALA A 522 -1.20 -7.69 -1.41
C ALA A 522 -0.09 -6.84 -2.05
N GLY A 523 1.09 -7.42 -2.27
CA GLY A 523 2.20 -6.73 -2.95
C GLY A 523 1.91 -6.44 -4.42
N LEU A 524 1.27 -7.37 -5.15
CA LEU A 524 0.91 -7.18 -6.55
C LEU A 524 -0.12 -6.05 -6.74
N ASN A 525 -1.14 -5.99 -5.90
CA ASN A 525 -2.11 -4.89 -5.89
C ASN A 525 -1.45 -3.55 -5.51
N PHE A 526 -0.55 -3.54 -4.52
CA PHE A 526 0.20 -2.34 -4.16
C PHE A 526 1.03 -1.81 -5.33
N MET A 527 1.81 -2.67 -5.98
CA MET A 527 2.67 -2.25 -7.10
C MET A 527 1.86 -1.88 -8.35
N ALA A 528 0.66 -2.44 -8.54
CA ALA A 528 -0.25 -2.05 -9.60
C ALA A 528 -0.75 -0.60 -9.48
N THR A 529 -0.74 -0.01 -8.28
CA THR A 529 -1.09 1.41 -8.07
C THR A 529 -0.04 2.41 -8.58
N GLY A 530 1.10 1.93 -9.10
CA GLY A 530 2.20 2.78 -9.54
C GLY A 530 3.26 3.04 -8.46
N CYS A 531 3.17 2.43 -7.27
CA CYS A 531 4.18 2.41 -6.23
C CYS A 531 5.21 1.29 -6.54
N PRO A 532 6.46 1.60 -6.96
CA PRO A 532 7.32 0.61 -7.60
C PRO A 532 8.10 -0.30 -6.66
N TYR A 533 8.25 0.09 -5.38
CA TYR A 533 9.14 -0.58 -4.45
C TYR A 533 8.38 -1.17 -3.26
N TRP A 534 8.47 -2.48 -3.15
CA TRP A 534 7.80 -3.30 -2.15
C TRP A 534 8.74 -4.30 -1.52
N THR A 535 8.49 -4.61 -0.26
CA THR A 535 9.12 -5.71 0.46
C THR A 535 8.14 -6.35 1.46
N VAL A 536 8.56 -7.40 2.12
CA VAL A 536 7.86 -8.03 3.24
C VAL A 536 8.86 -8.30 4.36
N ASP A 537 8.37 -8.55 5.56
CA ASP A 537 9.18 -9.14 6.61
C ASP A 537 9.37 -10.63 6.30
N ILE A 538 10.52 -10.98 5.71
CA ILE A 538 10.80 -12.39 5.39
C ILE A 538 10.91 -13.20 6.68
N GLY A 539 10.07 -14.22 6.81
CA GLY A 539 9.86 -15.02 8.00
C GLY A 539 8.71 -14.54 8.88
N ALA A 540 7.99 -13.50 8.43
CA ALA A 540 6.96 -12.74 9.13
C ALA A 540 7.45 -12.06 10.42
N PHE A 541 6.77 -11.02 10.88
CA PHE A 541 7.20 -10.30 12.08
C PHE A 541 7.04 -11.16 13.34
N PHE A 542 5.81 -11.64 13.64
CA PHE A 542 5.54 -12.50 14.78
C PHE A 542 5.61 -13.97 14.41
N THR A 543 6.45 -14.76 15.08
CA THR A 543 6.46 -16.21 14.88
C THR A 543 5.57 -16.96 15.87
N LYS A 544 5.33 -16.38 17.04
CA LYS A 544 4.60 -17.00 18.15
C LYS A 544 3.14 -16.60 18.18
N LYS A 545 2.33 -17.50 18.72
CA LYS A 545 0.96 -17.20 19.11
C LYS A 545 0.96 -16.39 20.41
N GLY A 546 0.22 -15.29 20.44
CA GLY A 546 -0.01 -14.45 21.61
C GLY A 546 -1.50 -14.28 21.92
N GLY A 547 -1.80 -13.46 22.92
CA GLY A 547 -3.19 -13.14 23.30
C GLY A 547 -3.86 -12.11 22.39
N GLN A 548 -3.07 -11.36 21.60
CA GLN A 548 -3.59 -10.32 20.72
C GLN A 548 -4.03 -10.91 19.37
N TRP A 549 -5.02 -10.29 18.73
CA TRP A 549 -5.59 -10.72 17.46
C TRP A 549 -4.57 -10.82 16.32
N PHE A 550 -3.54 -9.98 16.34
CA PHE A 550 -2.48 -9.93 15.33
C PHE A 550 -1.31 -10.90 15.61
N ARG A 551 -1.23 -11.48 16.81
CA ARG A 551 -0.21 -12.49 17.18
C ARG A 551 -0.73 -13.90 16.97
N LYS A 552 -0.93 -14.28 15.70
CA LYS A 552 -1.44 -15.60 15.29
C LYS A 552 -0.35 -16.49 14.68
N GLY A 553 0.93 -16.29 15.04
CA GLY A 553 2.02 -17.12 14.52
C GLY A 553 1.92 -18.58 14.98
N ASP A 554 2.18 -19.50 14.06
CA ASP A 554 2.02 -20.94 14.31
C ASP A 554 3.27 -21.58 14.96
N TYR A 555 4.39 -20.84 15.06
CA TYR A 555 5.71 -21.42 15.36
C TYR A 555 6.29 -20.91 16.68
N ASN A 556 5.78 -21.41 17.81
CA ASN A 556 6.22 -21.00 19.14
C ASN A 556 7.71 -21.29 19.44
N LYS A 557 8.31 -22.28 18.75
CA LYS A 557 9.73 -22.65 18.89
C LYS A 557 10.65 -21.86 17.95
N GLY A 558 10.12 -20.99 17.09
CA GLY A 558 10.90 -20.21 16.13
C GLY A 558 11.83 -21.07 15.28
N VAL A 559 13.08 -20.68 15.12
CA VAL A 559 14.08 -21.42 14.31
C VAL A 559 14.38 -22.85 14.79
N ALA A 560 13.95 -23.24 15.97
CA ALA A 560 14.05 -24.64 16.42
C ALA A 560 12.97 -25.53 15.78
N ASP A 561 11.94 -24.95 15.18
CA ASP A 561 10.89 -25.66 14.46
C ASP A 561 11.26 -25.83 12.98
N MET A 562 11.30 -27.07 12.50
CA MET A 562 11.61 -27.39 11.10
C MET A 562 10.54 -26.84 10.15
N GLY A 563 9.26 -26.80 10.57
CA GLY A 563 8.17 -26.19 9.82
C GLY A 563 8.37 -24.68 9.64
N TYR A 564 8.89 -23.97 10.67
CA TYR A 564 9.26 -22.57 10.52
C TYR A 564 10.45 -22.38 9.58
N ARG A 565 11.46 -23.26 9.65
CA ARG A 565 12.60 -23.18 8.71
C ARG A 565 12.13 -23.35 7.26
N GLU A 566 11.17 -24.24 7.01
CA GLU A 566 10.58 -24.39 5.68
C GLU A 566 9.83 -23.13 5.25
N LEU A 567 8.92 -22.61 6.08
CA LEU A 567 8.18 -21.39 5.80
C LEU A 567 9.13 -20.22 5.50
N TYR A 568 10.11 -20.01 6.38
CA TYR A 568 11.12 -18.97 6.20
C TYR A 568 11.86 -19.11 4.88
N THR A 569 12.31 -20.32 4.54
CA THR A 569 13.03 -20.59 3.29
C THR A 569 12.15 -20.27 2.07
N ARG A 570 10.86 -20.62 2.09
CA ARG A 570 9.94 -20.31 0.99
C ARG A 570 9.65 -18.81 0.89
N MET A 571 9.50 -18.12 2.00
CA MET A 571 9.40 -16.66 2.01
C MET A 571 10.70 -15.99 1.53
N PHE A 572 11.84 -16.57 1.84
CA PHE A 572 13.14 -16.07 1.39
C PHE A 572 13.33 -16.23 -0.13
N GLN A 573 12.91 -17.36 -0.67
CA GLN A 573 12.86 -17.60 -2.12
C GLN A 573 11.97 -16.58 -2.82
N TYR A 574 10.77 -16.29 -2.28
CA TYR A 574 9.89 -15.22 -2.77
C TYR A 574 10.56 -13.86 -2.69
N GLY A 575 11.16 -13.53 -1.55
CA GLY A 575 11.84 -12.26 -1.29
C GLY A 575 12.97 -11.95 -2.27
N ALA A 576 13.66 -12.98 -2.77
CA ALA A 576 14.74 -12.83 -3.76
C ALA A 576 14.22 -12.23 -5.10
N PHE A 577 12.91 -12.32 -5.37
CA PHE A 577 12.23 -11.77 -6.55
C PHE A 577 11.28 -10.60 -6.21
N LEU A 578 11.50 -9.95 -5.07
CA LEU A 578 10.90 -8.66 -4.76
C LEU A 578 11.85 -7.51 -5.14
N PRO A 579 11.33 -6.28 -5.35
CA PRO A 579 12.18 -5.12 -5.56
C PRO A 579 13.23 -4.95 -4.47
N VAL A 580 12.86 -5.14 -3.18
CA VAL A 580 13.75 -5.06 -2.04
C VAL A 580 13.76 -6.40 -1.29
N PHE A 581 14.95 -6.92 -1.00
CA PHE A 581 15.17 -8.24 -0.41
C PHE A 581 15.63 -8.09 1.04
N ARG A 582 14.68 -8.14 1.99
CA ARG A 582 14.89 -7.83 3.41
C ARG A 582 14.38 -8.92 4.33
N SER A 583 15.24 -9.48 5.18
CA SER A 583 14.85 -10.32 6.30
C SER A 583 14.55 -9.47 7.53
N HIS A 584 13.43 -9.70 8.21
CA HIS A 584 13.06 -9.00 9.44
C HIS A 584 12.04 -9.77 10.28
N GLY A 585 11.97 -9.47 11.58
CA GLY A 585 10.94 -9.94 12.52
C GLY A 585 11.43 -10.09 13.94
N THR A 586 10.52 -10.38 14.86
CA THR A 586 10.73 -10.61 16.28
C THR A 586 10.65 -12.09 16.67
N ASP A 587 10.66 -12.38 17.95
CA ASP A 587 10.49 -13.69 18.61
C ASP A 587 11.63 -14.70 18.38
N THR A 588 12.36 -14.64 17.26
CA THR A 588 13.42 -15.59 16.91
C THR A 588 14.46 -14.93 15.98
N PRO A 589 15.74 -15.35 16.00
CA PRO A 589 16.77 -14.78 15.14
C PRO A 589 16.45 -14.95 13.64
N ARG A 590 16.96 -14.02 12.81
CA ARG A 590 16.76 -14.02 11.35
C ARG A 590 18.04 -14.20 10.53
N GLU A 591 19.20 -14.29 11.18
CA GLU A 591 20.47 -14.52 10.51
C GLU A 591 20.49 -15.91 9.86
N VAL A 592 20.98 -16.01 8.63
CA VAL A 592 20.87 -17.24 7.82
C VAL A 592 21.49 -18.50 8.47
N TRP A 593 22.55 -18.35 9.25
CA TRP A 593 23.18 -19.47 9.99
C TRP A 593 22.36 -20.01 11.16
N ARG A 594 21.25 -19.38 11.49
CA ARG A 594 20.30 -19.87 12.48
C ARG A 594 19.38 -20.96 11.91
N PHE A 595 19.30 -21.04 10.59
CA PHE A 595 18.46 -22.00 9.87
C PHE A 595 19.19 -23.28 9.48
N GLY A 596 20.48 -23.40 9.80
CA GLY A 596 21.28 -24.57 9.52
C GLY A 596 22.79 -24.28 9.39
N LYS A 597 23.52 -25.26 8.88
CA LYS A 597 24.94 -25.19 8.60
C LYS A 597 25.20 -25.52 7.13
N PRO A 598 26.40 -25.21 6.59
CA PRO A 598 26.80 -25.66 5.25
C PRO A 598 26.56 -27.15 5.05
N GLY A 599 25.89 -27.53 3.96
CA GLY A 599 25.46 -28.91 3.67
C GLY A 599 24.07 -29.27 4.19
N GLU A 600 23.40 -28.40 4.98
CA GLU A 600 22.02 -28.61 5.41
C GLU A 600 21.05 -27.92 4.46
N PRO A 601 19.94 -28.58 4.06
CA PRO A 601 19.10 -28.12 2.94
C PRO A 601 18.54 -26.69 3.08
N PHE A 602 18.10 -26.29 4.27
CA PHE A 602 17.55 -24.95 4.49
C PHE A 602 18.64 -23.88 4.37
N TYR A 603 19.79 -24.08 5.02
CA TYR A 603 20.92 -23.16 4.94
C TYR A 603 21.38 -22.98 3.50
N ASP A 604 21.64 -24.11 2.80
CA ASP A 604 22.14 -24.09 1.44
C ASP A 604 21.17 -23.39 0.48
N SER A 605 19.86 -23.58 0.67
CA SER A 605 18.82 -22.87 -0.10
C SER A 605 18.87 -21.35 0.12
N LEU A 606 19.02 -20.90 1.38
CA LEU A 606 19.13 -19.46 1.69
C LEU A 606 20.37 -18.84 1.03
N ILE A 607 21.50 -19.51 1.12
CA ILE A 607 22.77 -19.07 0.51
C ILE A 607 22.63 -19.00 -1.02
N GLN A 608 22.04 -20.03 -1.62
CA GLN A 608 21.80 -20.07 -3.07
C GLN A 608 20.94 -18.88 -3.53
N MET A 609 19.89 -18.52 -2.78
CA MET A 609 19.03 -17.38 -3.12
C MET A 609 19.76 -16.04 -2.99
N ILE A 610 20.60 -15.86 -1.97
CA ILE A 610 21.45 -14.67 -1.86
C ILE A 610 22.38 -14.58 -3.08
N HIS A 611 23.11 -15.64 -3.40
CA HIS A 611 23.99 -15.63 -4.57
C HIS A 611 23.23 -15.39 -5.88
N LEU A 612 22.05 -16.00 -6.05
CA LEU A 612 21.22 -15.74 -7.22
C LEU A 612 20.81 -14.26 -7.31
N ARG A 613 20.40 -13.65 -6.18
CA ARG A 613 20.06 -12.23 -6.11
C ARG A 613 21.22 -11.34 -6.56
N TYR A 614 22.43 -11.62 -6.09
CA TYR A 614 23.61 -10.83 -6.49
C TYR A 614 24.01 -11.08 -7.95
N ARG A 615 23.88 -12.30 -8.44
CA ARG A 615 24.07 -12.56 -9.89
C ARG A 615 23.07 -11.82 -10.76
N LEU A 616 21.84 -11.66 -10.30
CA LEU A 616 20.79 -10.89 -10.97
C LEU A 616 20.89 -9.37 -10.78
N LEU A 617 21.81 -8.87 -9.97
CA LEU A 617 21.88 -7.46 -9.59
C LEU A 617 21.95 -6.51 -10.78
N PRO A 618 22.70 -6.76 -11.87
CA PRO A 618 22.68 -5.90 -13.07
C PRO A 618 21.31 -5.85 -13.74
N TYR A 619 20.62 -6.99 -13.82
CA TYR A 619 19.25 -7.05 -14.34
C TYR A 619 18.30 -6.22 -13.46
N ILE A 620 18.34 -6.41 -12.14
CA ILE A 620 17.48 -5.71 -11.17
C ILE A 620 17.74 -4.20 -11.20
N TYR A 621 19.01 -3.79 -11.25
CA TYR A 621 19.36 -2.37 -11.29
C TYR A 621 18.96 -1.71 -12.61
N SER A 622 19.01 -2.45 -13.72
CA SER A 622 18.47 -1.99 -15.01
C SER A 622 16.95 -1.82 -14.96
N LEU A 623 16.23 -2.70 -14.26
CA LEU A 623 14.79 -2.53 -14.01
C LEU A 623 14.52 -1.30 -13.14
N ALA A 624 15.33 -1.04 -12.12
CA ALA A 624 15.23 0.19 -11.33
C ALA A 624 15.50 1.45 -12.17
N GLY A 625 16.42 1.38 -13.15
CA GLY A 625 16.57 2.39 -14.17
C GLY A 625 15.29 2.62 -14.96
N LYS A 626 14.63 1.55 -15.43
CA LYS A 626 13.35 1.63 -16.12
C LYS A 626 12.22 2.17 -15.26
N VAL A 627 12.21 1.90 -13.95
CA VAL A 627 11.26 2.54 -13.02
C VAL A 627 11.37 4.06 -13.10
N HIS A 628 12.59 4.57 -13.14
CA HIS A 628 12.88 6.01 -13.17
C HIS A 628 12.62 6.64 -14.54
N THR A 629 13.05 5.99 -15.62
CA THR A 629 12.99 6.57 -16.99
C THR A 629 11.68 6.27 -17.71
N ASP A 630 11.14 5.05 -17.54
CA ASP A 630 10.04 4.51 -18.34
C ASP A 630 8.77 4.25 -17.51
N ASN A 631 8.77 4.61 -16.23
CA ASN A 631 7.67 4.34 -15.29
C ASN A 631 7.34 2.85 -15.11
N TYR A 632 8.32 1.98 -15.28
CA TYR A 632 8.16 0.52 -15.24
C TYR A 632 7.79 0.02 -13.82
N THR A 633 7.15 -1.18 -13.75
CA THR A 633 6.85 -1.90 -12.51
C THR A 633 7.68 -3.18 -12.47
N ILE A 634 8.56 -3.36 -11.45
CA ILE A 634 9.56 -4.45 -11.40
C ILE A 634 8.89 -5.80 -11.14
N THR A 635 8.18 -5.93 -10.00
CA THR A 635 7.38 -7.10 -9.66
C THR A 635 5.94 -6.77 -9.97
N ARG A 636 5.30 -7.55 -10.83
CA ARG A 636 4.05 -7.13 -11.45
C ARG A 636 3.08 -8.29 -11.69
N ALA A 637 1.80 -8.01 -11.52
CA ALA A 637 0.74 -8.93 -11.85
C ALA A 637 0.86 -9.39 -13.32
N LEU A 638 0.49 -10.63 -13.60
CA LEU A 638 0.57 -11.19 -14.96
C LEU A 638 -0.22 -10.37 -15.99
N ALA A 639 -1.26 -9.66 -15.55
CA ALA A 639 -2.09 -8.80 -16.41
C ALA A 639 -1.30 -7.63 -17.06
N PHE A 640 -0.16 -7.22 -16.52
CA PHE A 640 0.69 -6.20 -17.16
C PHE A 640 1.24 -6.66 -18.51
N ASP A 641 1.53 -7.96 -18.65
CA ASP A 641 2.15 -8.53 -19.84
C ASP A 641 1.15 -9.37 -20.68
N PHE A 642 0.06 -9.88 -20.06
CA PHE A 642 -0.84 -10.88 -20.64
C PHE A 642 -2.31 -10.54 -20.43
N ALA A 643 -2.70 -9.25 -20.50
CA ALA A 643 -4.07 -8.79 -20.20
C ALA A 643 -5.17 -9.48 -21.03
N SER A 644 -4.86 -10.03 -22.20
CA SER A 644 -5.78 -10.77 -23.06
C SER A 644 -6.04 -12.22 -22.59
N ASP A 645 -5.20 -12.76 -21.70
CA ASP A 645 -5.36 -14.10 -21.16
C ASP A 645 -6.30 -14.06 -19.94
N THR A 646 -7.54 -14.47 -20.12
CA THR A 646 -8.56 -14.42 -19.05
C THR A 646 -8.28 -15.38 -17.89
N GLN A 647 -7.40 -16.39 -18.07
CA GLN A 647 -7.06 -17.35 -17.01
C GLN A 647 -6.21 -16.71 -15.89
N ILE A 648 -5.54 -15.59 -16.18
CA ILE A 648 -4.65 -14.94 -15.18
C ILE A 648 -5.38 -13.92 -14.30
N ALA A 649 -6.63 -13.60 -14.57
CA ALA A 649 -7.35 -12.50 -13.95
C ALA A 649 -7.35 -12.55 -12.41
N ASP A 650 -7.50 -13.74 -11.83
CA ASP A 650 -7.48 -13.95 -10.37
C ASP A 650 -6.33 -14.87 -9.91
N LEU A 651 -5.27 -15.00 -10.72
CA LEU A 651 -4.11 -15.81 -10.39
C LEU A 651 -3.21 -15.02 -9.41
N LYS A 652 -3.28 -15.40 -8.14
CA LYS A 652 -2.75 -14.60 -7.01
C LYS A 652 -1.37 -15.03 -6.49
N ASP A 653 -0.84 -16.14 -6.99
CA ASP A 653 0.38 -16.78 -6.49
C ASP A 653 1.46 -16.96 -7.56
N GLU A 654 1.34 -16.23 -8.68
CA GLU A 654 2.30 -16.16 -9.77
C GLU A 654 2.43 -14.71 -10.27
N PHE A 655 3.64 -14.29 -10.64
CA PHE A 655 3.89 -12.93 -11.09
C PHE A 655 5.11 -12.83 -12.01
N MET A 656 5.21 -11.73 -12.75
CA MET A 656 6.43 -11.40 -13.49
C MET A 656 7.40 -10.61 -12.63
N PHE A 657 8.68 -10.95 -12.70
CA PHE A 657 9.79 -10.16 -12.19
C PHE A 657 10.59 -9.60 -13.36
N GLY A 658 10.33 -8.33 -13.66
CA GLY A 658 10.73 -7.72 -14.93
C GLY A 658 10.08 -8.42 -16.13
N PRO A 659 10.57 -8.18 -17.35
CA PRO A 659 10.02 -8.77 -18.56
C PRO A 659 10.41 -10.24 -18.79
N ALA A 660 11.38 -10.75 -17.99
CA ALA A 660 12.02 -12.03 -18.26
C ALA A 660 11.49 -13.18 -17.42
N PHE A 661 11.23 -12.98 -16.14
CA PHE A 661 10.98 -14.09 -15.22
C PHE A 661 9.50 -14.20 -14.82
N LEU A 662 8.95 -15.41 -14.96
CA LEU A 662 7.72 -15.85 -14.30
C LEU A 662 8.13 -16.58 -13.01
N VAL A 663 7.64 -16.08 -11.89
CA VAL A 663 7.95 -16.58 -10.55
C VAL A 663 6.70 -17.17 -9.92
N ALA A 664 6.81 -18.39 -9.40
CA ALA A 664 5.68 -19.09 -8.79
C ALA A 664 6.05 -19.59 -7.38
N PRO A 665 5.91 -18.76 -6.31
CA PRO A 665 6.25 -19.11 -4.94
C PRO A 665 5.50 -20.33 -4.43
N VAL A 666 6.15 -21.13 -3.58
CA VAL A 666 5.53 -22.27 -2.90
C VAL A 666 4.88 -21.76 -1.62
N THR A 667 3.55 -21.82 -1.55
CA THR A 667 2.74 -21.25 -0.47
C THR A 667 2.09 -22.28 0.45
N THR A 668 2.54 -23.53 0.37
CA THR A 668 2.06 -24.63 1.22
C THR A 668 3.24 -25.48 1.73
N PRO A 669 3.13 -26.07 2.92
CA PRO A 669 4.20 -26.90 3.46
C PRO A 669 4.37 -28.19 2.65
N MET A 670 5.61 -28.62 2.47
CA MET A 670 5.92 -29.85 1.74
C MET A 670 6.76 -30.84 2.56
N TYR A 671 7.53 -30.37 3.54
CA TYR A 671 8.48 -31.19 4.31
C TYR A 671 8.06 -31.33 5.77
N TYR A 672 7.61 -30.23 6.39
CA TYR A 672 7.27 -30.21 7.82
C TYR A 672 6.01 -29.38 8.08
N SER A 673 5.15 -29.91 8.93
CA SER A 673 4.12 -29.10 9.58
C SER A 673 4.66 -28.44 10.85
N VAL A 674 3.78 -27.73 11.58
CA VAL A 674 4.07 -27.12 12.88
C VAL A 674 4.64 -28.17 13.85
N ASP A 675 5.48 -27.74 14.78
CA ASP A 675 6.17 -28.57 15.76
C ASP A 675 7.11 -29.63 15.14
N SER A 676 7.69 -29.29 13.99
CA SER A 676 8.67 -30.14 13.28
C SER A 676 8.14 -31.51 12.88
N GLN A 677 6.85 -31.66 12.68
CA GLN A 677 6.26 -32.93 12.27
C GLN A 677 6.54 -33.18 10.77
N PRO A 678 7.27 -34.26 10.41
CA PRO A 678 7.52 -34.57 9.01
C PRO A 678 6.23 -34.81 8.22
N LEU A 679 6.18 -34.32 6.99
CA LEU A 679 5.12 -34.58 6.04
C LEU A 679 5.53 -35.69 5.09
N GLU A 680 5.02 -36.89 5.34
CA GLU A 680 5.22 -38.04 4.49
C GLU A 680 4.30 -37.96 3.25
N ASN A 681 4.74 -38.53 2.13
CA ASN A 681 3.97 -38.66 0.89
C ASN A 681 3.49 -37.33 0.25
N VAL A 682 4.07 -36.19 0.60
CA VAL A 682 3.80 -34.91 -0.08
C VAL A 682 4.74 -34.75 -1.27
N ALA A 683 4.19 -34.65 -2.47
CA ALA A 683 4.98 -34.41 -3.67
C ALA A 683 5.69 -33.03 -3.59
N LYS A 684 6.98 -33.02 -3.93
CA LYS A 684 7.79 -31.78 -3.95
C LYS A 684 7.64 -31.07 -5.31
N THR A 685 6.41 -30.84 -5.71
CA THR A 685 6.03 -30.25 -6.99
C THR A 685 4.93 -29.21 -6.81
N ARG A 686 4.84 -28.27 -7.77
CA ARG A 686 3.80 -27.27 -7.84
C ARG A 686 3.20 -27.20 -9.24
N GLN A 687 1.91 -26.98 -9.32
CA GLN A 687 1.22 -26.60 -10.57
C GLN A 687 1.48 -25.12 -10.85
N VAL A 688 1.96 -24.82 -12.06
CA VAL A 688 2.23 -23.45 -12.52
C VAL A 688 1.45 -23.22 -13.81
N TYR A 689 0.76 -22.10 -13.89
CA TYR A 689 0.12 -21.66 -15.12
C TYR A 689 1.11 -20.85 -15.96
N LEU A 690 1.24 -21.23 -17.22
CA LEU A 690 2.09 -20.52 -18.18
C LEU A 690 1.19 -19.64 -19.04
N PRO A 691 1.24 -18.29 -18.87
CA PRO A 691 0.39 -17.40 -19.65
C PRO A 691 0.52 -17.60 -21.15
N ASP A 692 -0.63 -17.48 -21.85
CA ASP A 692 -0.67 -17.54 -23.31
C ASP A 692 0.05 -16.34 -23.95
N GLY A 693 0.44 -16.47 -25.21
CA GLY A 693 1.18 -15.42 -25.95
C GLY A 693 2.69 -15.42 -25.74
N ALA A 694 3.24 -16.35 -24.94
CA ALA A 694 4.68 -16.54 -24.76
C ALA A 694 5.07 -18.02 -24.70
N ASN A 695 6.36 -18.30 -25.00
CA ASN A 695 6.98 -19.59 -24.67
C ASN A 695 7.89 -19.41 -23.48
N TRP A 696 8.09 -20.48 -22.72
CA TRP A 696 8.76 -20.46 -21.45
C TRP A 696 9.89 -21.49 -21.37
N ILE A 697 10.92 -21.17 -20.62
CA ILE A 697 12.07 -22.05 -20.38
C ILE A 697 12.24 -22.17 -18.86
N ASP A 698 12.21 -23.39 -18.34
CA ASP A 698 12.52 -23.65 -16.94
C ASP A 698 13.96 -23.19 -16.65
N PHE A 699 14.12 -22.27 -15.70
CA PHE A 699 15.41 -21.68 -15.36
C PHE A 699 16.44 -22.70 -14.85
N TRP A 700 15.96 -23.75 -14.15
CA TRP A 700 16.81 -24.75 -13.52
C TRP A 700 17.23 -25.88 -14.45
N THR A 701 16.34 -26.29 -15.35
CA THR A 701 16.53 -27.49 -16.19
C THR A 701 16.73 -27.17 -17.67
N GLY A 702 16.39 -25.96 -18.11
CA GLY A 702 16.39 -25.58 -19.53
C GLY A 702 15.22 -26.19 -20.35
N LYS A 703 14.30 -26.90 -19.72
CA LYS A 703 13.14 -27.48 -20.40
C LYS A 703 12.21 -26.39 -20.95
N LYS A 704 11.76 -26.57 -22.18
CA LYS A 704 10.90 -25.60 -22.88
C LYS A 704 9.43 -26.00 -22.81
N TYR A 705 8.58 -24.99 -22.68
CA TYR A 705 7.13 -25.13 -22.63
C TYR A 705 6.44 -24.07 -23.51
N LYS A 706 5.28 -24.41 -24.05
CA LYS A 706 4.38 -23.43 -24.66
C LYS A 706 3.55 -22.74 -23.58
N GLY A 707 3.10 -21.51 -23.82
CA GLY A 707 2.09 -20.86 -23.00
C GLY A 707 0.68 -21.44 -23.16
N GLY A 708 -0.28 -20.90 -22.42
CA GLY A 708 -1.68 -21.32 -22.43
C GLY A 708 -1.95 -22.66 -21.73
N GLN A 709 -1.08 -23.10 -20.79
CA GLN A 709 -1.23 -24.39 -20.14
C GLN A 709 -0.76 -24.40 -18.69
N ARG A 710 -1.24 -25.38 -17.90
CA ARG A 710 -0.68 -25.69 -16.57
C ARG A 710 0.36 -26.80 -16.69
N VAL A 711 1.46 -26.63 -15.97
CA VAL A 711 2.55 -27.61 -15.91
C VAL A 711 2.89 -27.95 -14.46
N THR A 712 3.30 -29.19 -14.23
CA THR A 712 3.85 -29.60 -12.94
C THR A 712 5.34 -29.34 -12.94
N MET A 713 5.80 -28.48 -12.04
CA MET A 713 7.21 -28.14 -11.87
C MET A 713 7.75 -28.72 -10.56
N GLU A 714 9.01 -29.09 -10.56
CA GLU A 714 9.73 -29.47 -9.35
C GLU A 714 9.87 -28.26 -8.42
N ALA A 715 9.59 -28.48 -7.14
CA ALA A 715 9.60 -27.46 -6.09
C ALA A 715 10.30 -27.99 -4.82
N THR A 716 11.44 -28.64 -5.00
CA THR A 716 12.32 -29.06 -3.88
C THR A 716 12.78 -27.85 -3.08
N ILE A 717 13.28 -28.05 -1.85
CA ILE A 717 13.55 -26.93 -0.94
C ILE A 717 14.66 -26.00 -1.46
N ASP A 718 15.52 -26.48 -2.33
CA ASP A 718 16.62 -25.75 -2.95
C ASP A 718 16.17 -24.80 -4.08
N ARG A 719 14.93 -24.90 -4.56
CA ARG A 719 14.46 -24.11 -5.69
C ARG A 719 13.02 -23.61 -5.57
N ILE A 720 12.79 -22.45 -6.15
CA ILE A 720 11.46 -21.91 -6.43
C ILE A 720 11.14 -22.22 -7.90
N PRO A 721 9.93 -22.64 -8.29
CA PRO A 721 9.52 -22.68 -9.69
C PRO A 721 9.73 -21.33 -10.36
N LEU A 722 10.63 -21.29 -11.33
CA LEU A 722 11.12 -20.10 -12.01
C LEU A 722 11.26 -20.40 -13.50
N LEU A 723 10.57 -19.59 -14.33
CA LEU A 723 10.63 -19.73 -15.77
C LEU A 723 11.14 -18.43 -16.40
N VAL A 724 11.84 -18.58 -17.51
CA VAL A 724 12.33 -17.46 -18.34
C VAL A 724 11.48 -17.38 -19.60
N ARG A 725 10.98 -16.18 -19.91
CA ARG A 725 10.28 -15.92 -21.17
C ARG A 725 11.24 -16.10 -22.35
N GLN A 726 10.88 -16.90 -23.33
CA GLN A 726 11.72 -17.14 -24.50
C GLN A 726 11.99 -15.81 -25.26
N GLY A 727 13.24 -15.54 -25.55
CA GLY A 727 13.68 -14.29 -26.20
C GLY A 727 13.99 -13.15 -25.24
N ALA A 728 13.77 -13.31 -23.93
CA ALA A 728 14.16 -12.31 -22.96
C ALA A 728 15.68 -12.25 -22.79
N ILE A 729 16.19 -11.05 -22.52
CA ILE A 729 17.61 -10.80 -22.21
C ILE A 729 17.76 -10.63 -20.70
N VAL A 730 18.62 -11.45 -20.10
CA VAL A 730 18.95 -11.38 -18.68
C VAL A 730 20.45 -11.19 -18.53
N CYS A 731 20.86 -10.10 -17.94
CA CYS A 731 22.26 -9.88 -17.58
C CYS A 731 22.56 -10.51 -16.22
N LEU A 732 23.52 -11.40 -16.15
CA LEU A 732 23.97 -12.06 -14.94
C LEU A 732 25.46 -11.76 -14.69
N LEU A 733 25.81 -11.47 -13.44
CA LEU A 733 27.22 -11.49 -13.02
C LEU A 733 27.74 -12.93 -12.99
N TYR A 734 28.94 -13.12 -13.48
CA TYR A 734 29.58 -14.45 -13.51
C TYR A 734 30.03 -14.90 -12.12
N THR A 735 30.46 -13.94 -11.30
CA THR A 735 30.88 -14.14 -9.91
C THR A 735 30.02 -13.27 -9.00
N SER A 736 29.69 -13.76 -7.81
CA SER A 736 29.17 -12.87 -6.75
C SER A 736 30.27 -11.88 -6.37
N PRO A 737 29.94 -10.61 -6.20
CA PRO A 737 30.90 -9.62 -5.73
C PRO A 737 31.42 -9.95 -4.33
#